data_ad86bc6d0e9b24420d22e42c7485e1f7
#
_entry.id   ad86bc6d0e9b24420d22e42c7485e1f7
#
_cell.length_a   1.000
_cell.length_b   1.000
_cell.length_c   1.000
_cell.angle_alpha   90.00
_cell.angle_beta   90.00
_cell.angle_gamma   90.00
#
_symmetry.space_group_name_H-M   'P 1'
#
loop_
_entity.id
_entity.type
_entity.pdbx_description
1 polymer ?
#
loop_
_entity_poly.entity_id
_entity_poly.type
_entity_poly.pdbx_seq_one_letter_code
_entity_poly.pdbx_strand_id
1 'polypeptide(L)'
;MTALRSRPRPHALALALAAALVPALAMAADAPADRDRHLTELSEVKVTASPLQGDAESLARPVEVLSGERLDDAKAGTLGDTVAKLPGVQSTFFGPGVGRPIIRGQEGPRVAVLSNGMGNMDASTVSADHATSIEPFLADQIEVLKGPATLLFGSGAIGGAVNVVDGRIAREIPDRPLSGRAEVRGNSVNDERSGMFRLDGVNGNWVLHVDGLVRNGDDYRIPGYAVVDALEEHDHAHDDGDAAEPRRGTLDNSSIRTRAGGVGATWLGDGGFFGLSASTYRTNYGIPNGAHVHADGDNHDHDHDHDHGGEEEEGDEHDVRIDMVQNRFEFKGGLYNPTSFLKSVTLRTAFTDYEHVELEAGTPATRFTNQGIEGRLEAVQNEIAGWNGAFGLQFGNSDFGAKGEEAFVPDTRTENAGLFVLQEKQFGPFKLELGARHDQVKLDPTGDYQQRKFDATNLSAAGIWTLTDAVDLRFGVDSSERAPTNEELYAAGAHIATRSIELGNPDMKTERGQRIELGIHTHSERVDFSASVYQTKFKDFIYLADTGVVEDLPVRLWAQQDATFKGAEAEALVHLFEGGAGDWDLRVFGDYVKAELDGSGSRNVDIAVPHGDHNHNYTVELANGGYLPRISPARVGADLRWAKDGWRASLGAVRYSSQKDTAQNEQASDGYTLVDAHVAYRWDRSDSNSYEVFLDGNNLTNREVRPHTSLLRDYSPLPGRGVAFGIRAYF
;
A
#
# COMPACT_ATOMS: atom_id res chain seq x y z
N MET A 1 39.60 31.91 -24.72
CA MET A 1 39.83 31.74 -23.28
C MET A 1 38.47 31.39 -22.68
N THR A 2 38.17 30.10 -22.64
CA THR A 2 36.89 29.54 -22.23
C THR A 2 37.07 28.94 -20.83
N ALA A 3 36.42 29.54 -19.84
CA ALA A 3 36.51 29.08 -18.45
C ALA A 3 35.55 27.86 -18.24
N LEU A 4 36.15 26.71 -18.01
CA LEU A 4 35.44 25.51 -17.54
C LEU A 4 34.96 25.74 -16.10
N ARG A 5 33.63 25.80 -15.91
CA ARG A 5 33.00 25.72 -14.59
C ARG A 5 32.87 24.21 -14.22
N SER A 6 33.69 23.79 -13.28
CA SER A 6 33.61 22.47 -12.66
C SER A 6 32.37 22.40 -11.75
N ARG A 7 31.43 21.51 -12.06
CA ARG A 7 30.33 21.15 -11.16
C ARG A 7 30.88 20.24 -10.02
N PRO A 8 30.54 20.49 -8.76
CA PRO A 8 30.95 19.62 -7.66
C PRO A 8 30.29 18.26 -7.79
N ARG A 9 31.07 17.21 -7.64
CA ARG A 9 30.62 15.81 -7.66
C ARG A 9 29.85 15.50 -6.37
N PRO A 10 28.72 14.77 -6.41
CA PRO A 10 27.86 14.48 -5.25
C PRO A 10 28.54 13.67 -4.16
N HIS A 11 29.66 13.00 -4.43
CA HIS A 11 30.43 12.23 -3.45
C HIS A 11 31.15 13.08 -2.40
N ALA A 12 31.34 14.39 -2.65
CA ALA A 12 32.01 15.27 -1.70
C ALA A 12 31.11 15.71 -0.53
N LEU A 13 29.79 15.74 -0.74
CA LEU A 13 28.83 16.11 0.32
C LEU A 13 28.58 14.98 1.31
N ALA A 14 28.53 13.74 0.84
CA ALA A 14 28.38 12.55 1.68
C ALA A 14 29.63 12.30 2.56
N LEU A 15 30.84 12.55 2.02
CA LEU A 15 32.08 12.47 2.81
C LEU A 15 32.21 13.62 3.83
N ALA A 16 31.70 14.82 3.52
CA ALA A 16 31.73 15.94 4.44
C ALA A 16 30.78 15.76 5.64
N LEU A 17 29.60 15.16 5.44
CA LEU A 17 28.69 14.79 6.52
C LEU A 17 29.27 13.66 7.40
N ALA A 18 29.91 12.65 6.80
CA ALA A 18 30.57 11.57 7.54
C ALA A 18 31.77 12.06 8.35
N ALA A 19 32.52 13.04 7.83
CA ALA A 19 33.69 13.62 8.53
C ALA A 19 33.31 14.61 9.64
N ALA A 20 32.12 15.20 9.61
CA ALA A 20 31.60 16.08 10.68
C ALA A 20 31.05 15.30 11.89
N LEU A 21 30.72 14.02 11.75
CA LEU A 21 30.18 13.15 12.80
C LEU A 21 31.26 12.44 13.64
N VAL A 22 32.49 12.34 13.16
CA VAL A 22 33.59 11.62 13.85
C VAL A 22 34.07 12.29 15.15
N PRO A 23 34.08 13.62 15.35
CA PRO A 23 34.49 14.21 16.62
C PRO A 23 33.47 14.08 17.78
N ALA A 24 32.19 13.83 17.47
CA ALA A 24 31.14 13.75 18.50
C ALA A 24 31.13 12.40 19.24
N LEU A 25 31.73 11.35 18.69
CA LEU A 25 31.80 10.02 19.27
C LEU A 25 32.88 9.86 20.37
N ALA A 26 33.74 10.85 20.57
CA ALA A 26 34.88 10.75 21.49
C ALA A 26 34.64 11.40 22.88
N MET A 27 33.49 11.98 23.15
CA MET A 27 33.23 12.73 24.41
C MET A 27 32.09 12.18 25.29
N ALA A 28 31.69 10.93 25.13
CA ALA A 28 30.67 10.32 25.99
C ALA A 28 31.29 9.31 26.94
N ALA A 29 31.86 9.80 28.04
CA ALA A 29 32.17 8.98 29.20
C ALA A 29 31.54 9.64 30.44
N ASP A 30 30.76 8.82 31.18
CA ASP A 30 30.24 8.97 32.54
C ASP A 30 29.21 10.09 32.83
N ALA A 31 27.94 9.70 32.89
CA ALA A 31 26.94 10.32 33.74
C ALA A 31 26.05 9.23 34.39
N PRO A 32 25.67 9.39 35.70
CA PRO A 32 25.02 8.34 36.47
C PRO A 32 23.56 8.12 36.09
N ALA A 33 23.19 6.85 36.06
CA ALA A 33 21.83 6.39 35.92
C ALA A 33 20.95 6.82 37.11
N ASP A 34 19.96 7.58 36.89
CA ASP A 34 18.62 7.54 37.50
C ASP A 34 17.84 8.83 37.15
N ARG A 35 17.02 8.77 36.13
CA ARG A 35 15.88 9.68 35.94
C ARG A 35 14.80 8.92 35.16
N ASP A 36 13.60 9.03 35.71
CA ASP A 36 12.38 8.47 35.13
C ASP A 36 12.33 8.65 33.61
N ARG A 37 12.40 7.55 32.91
CA ARG A 37 12.23 7.48 31.47
C ARG A 37 10.79 7.84 31.16
N HIS A 38 10.49 9.10 30.91
CA HIS A 38 9.31 9.52 30.15
C HIS A 38 9.58 9.47 28.62
N LEU A 39 10.24 8.46 28.17
CA LEU A 39 9.87 7.88 26.87
C LEU A 39 8.52 7.23 27.16
N THR A 40 7.49 7.66 26.47
CA THR A 40 6.23 6.92 26.44
C THR A 40 6.62 5.47 26.15
N GLU A 41 6.59 4.61 27.19
CA GLU A 41 6.68 3.17 26.96
C GLU A 41 5.64 2.92 25.89
N LEU A 42 6.10 2.60 24.68
CA LEU A 42 5.22 2.13 23.63
C LEU A 42 4.52 0.96 24.29
N SER A 43 3.28 1.16 24.71
CA SER A 43 2.45 0.08 25.23
C SER A 43 2.68 -1.05 24.25
N GLU A 44 3.15 -2.19 24.77
CA GLU A 44 3.54 -3.38 23.99
C GLU A 44 2.61 -3.57 22.79
N VAL A 45 3.05 -3.19 21.61
CA VAL A 45 2.19 -3.09 20.43
C VAL A 45 1.97 -4.49 19.89
N LYS A 46 0.84 -5.07 20.25
CA LYS A 46 0.49 -6.44 19.83
C LYS A 46 0.08 -6.47 18.38
N VAL A 47 0.72 -7.36 17.62
CA VAL A 47 0.33 -7.68 16.25
C VAL A 47 -1.00 -8.45 16.28
N THR A 48 -1.99 -7.91 15.59
CA THR A 48 -3.36 -8.44 15.59
C THR A 48 -3.66 -9.32 14.40
N ALA A 49 -2.82 -9.21 13.38
CA ALA A 49 -2.85 -10.05 12.19
C ALA A 49 -2.49 -11.52 12.52
N SER A 50 -1.68 -11.78 13.56
CA SER A 50 -1.35 -13.15 13.98
C SER A 50 -2.33 -13.68 15.03
N PRO A 51 -2.87 -14.91 14.87
CA PRO A 51 -3.75 -15.52 15.86
C PRO A 51 -3.03 -15.83 17.18
N LEU A 52 -1.71 -16.01 17.15
CA LEU A 52 -0.93 -16.32 18.35
C LEU A 52 -0.57 -15.07 19.18
N GLN A 53 -0.95 -13.89 18.71
CA GLN A 53 -0.79 -12.58 19.36
C GLN A 53 0.55 -12.46 20.10
N GLY A 54 1.49 -11.81 19.48
CA GLY A 54 2.81 -11.47 20.04
C GLY A 54 3.21 -10.08 19.61
N ASP A 55 4.27 -9.57 20.20
CA ASP A 55 4.92 -8.35 19.73
C ASP A 55 5.54 -8.60 18.37
N ALA A 56 5.73 -7.55 17.58
CA ALA A 56 6.36 -7.65 16.26
C ALA A 56 7.72 -8.36 16.32
N GLU A 57 8.46 -8.16 17.41
CA GLU A 57 9.78 -8.76 17.65
C GLU A 57 9.70 -10.25 17.97
N SER A 58 8.65 -10.69 18.62
CA SER A 58 8.45 -12.09 18.99
C SER A 58 8.00 -12.97 17.82
N LEU A 59 7.58 -12.37 16.69
CA LEU A 59 7.18 -13.10 15.50
C LEU A 59 8.41 -13.50 14.67
N ALA A 60 8.42 -14.74 14.20
CA ALA A 60 9.51 -15.23 13.35
C ALA A 60 9.53 -14.60 11.94
N ARG A 61 8.44 -13.95 11.54
CA ARG A 61 8.27 -13.23 10.28
C ARG A 61 8.43 -11.74 10.48
N PRO A 62 9.04 -11.01 9.52
CA PRO A 62 9.16 -9.57 9.60
C PRO A 62 7.76 -8.91 9.56
N VAL A 63 7.42 -8.18 10.62
CA VAL A 63 6.21 -7.36 10.71
C VAL A 63 6.61 -5.98 11.18
N GLU A 64 6.20 -4.96 10.43
CA GLU A 64 6.31 -3.57 10.86
C GLU A 64 4.97 -3.08 11.38
N VAL A 65 4.98 -2.32 12.46
CA VAL A 65 3.76 -1.77 13.05
C VAL A 65 3.89 -0.26 13.17
N LEU A 66 2.92 0.45 12.62
CA LEU A 66 2.69 1.87 12.83
C LEU A 66 1.53 2.03 13.82
N SER A 67 1.77 2.68 14.94
CA SER A 67 0.77 3.01 15.98
C SER A 67 1.17 4.27 16.73
N GLY A 68 0.23 4.88 17.47
CA GLY A 68 0.48 6.07 18.26
C GLY A 68 1.13 7.19 17.47
N GLU A 69 2.12 7.85 18.03
CA GLU A 69 2.83 8.99 17.42
C GLU A 69 3.50 8.61 16.09
N ARG A 70 4.08 7.41 15.99
CA ARG A 70 4.68 6.93 14.71
C ARG A 70 3.66 6.87 13.58
N LEU A 71 2.44 6.45 13.88
CA LEU A 71 1.35 6.45 12.89
C LEU A 71 0.89 7.87 12.60
N ASP A 72 0.70 8.70 13.63
CA ASP A 72 0.22 10.07 13.48
C ASP A 72 1.18 10.94 12.62
N ASP A 73 2.48 10.72 12.73
CA ASP A 73 3.51 11.39 11.92
C ASP A 73 3.66 10.79 10.50
N ALA A 74 3.23 9.52 10.30
CA ALA A 74 3.30 8.84 9.00
C ALA A 74 2.04 9.01 8.13
N LYS A 75 0.89 9.40 8.72
CA LYS A 75 -0.40 9.49 8.01
C LYS A 75 -0.34 10.38 6.79
N ALA A 76 -0.75 9.83 5.67
CA ALA A 76 -0.86 10.50 4.38
C ALA A 76 -2.23 10.27 3.75
N GLY A 77 -2.49 10.88 2.61
CA GLY A 77 -3.79 10.82 1.91
C GLY A 77 -4.20 9.41 1.48
N THR A 78 -3.24 8.51 1.29
CA THR A 78 -3.47 7.13 0.86
C THR A 78 -2.80 6.12 1.80
N LEU A 79 -3.24 4.86 1.74
CA LEU A 79 -2.63 3.79 2.54
C LEU A 79 -1.19 3.52 2.10
N GLY A 80 -0.93 3.48 0.79
CA GLY A 80 0.41 3.26 0.25
C GLY A 80 1.40 4.32 0.73
N ASP A 81 1.03 5.60 0.64
CA ASP A 81 1.91 6.71 1.07
C ASP A 81 2.14 6.71 2.58
N THR A 82 1.13 6.30 3.36
CA THR A 82 1.26 6.18 4.83
C THR A 82 2.33 5.17 5.23
N VAL A 83 2.44 4.05 4.52
CA VAL A 83 3.43 2.99 4.84
C VAL A 83 4.72 3.10 4.02
N ALA A 84 4.80 4.02 3.05
CA ALA A 84 5.91 4.10 2.10
C ALA A 84 7.28 4.39 2.72
N LYS A 85 7.37 4.94 3.93
CA LYS A 85 8.64 5.20 4.63
C LYS A 85 9.20 3.98 5.38
N LEU A 86 8.47 2.86 5.39
CA LEU A 86 8.97 1.60 5.96
C LEU A 86 9.97 0.92 5.01
N PRO A 87 11.06 0.29 5.52
CA PRO A 87 11.99 -0.45 4.67
C PRO A 87 11.28 -1.53 3.86
N GLY A 88 11.63 -1.69 2.59
CA GLY A 88 11.02 -2.68 1.68
C GLY A 88 9.59 -2.37 1.25
N VAL A 89 9.04 -1.19 1.60
CA VAL A 89 7.68 -0.77 1.25
C VAL A 89 7.72 0.53 0.47
N GLN A 90 7.04 0.57 -0.68
CA GLN A 90 6.84 1.77 -1.50
C GLN A 90 5.34 1.93 -1.81
N SER A 91 4.98 3.00 -2.51
CA SER A 91 3.61 3.27 -2.93
C SER A 91 3.50 3.27 -4.45
N THR A 92 2.39 2.78 -4.99
CA THR A 92 1.99 3.15 -6.34
C THR A 92 1.53 4.60 -6.34
N PHE A 93 1.42 5.18 -7.52
CA PHE A 93 0.87 6.52 -7.67
C PHE A 93 0.03 6.61 -8.94
N PHE A 94 -1.23 6.98 -8.77
CA PHE A 94 -2.16 7.24 -9.87
C PHE A 94 -3.05 8.46 -9.52
N GLY A 95 -2.41 9.61 -9.29
CA GLY A 95 -3.07 10.80 -8.76
C GLY A 95 -3.22 10.79 -7.23
N PRO A 96 -3.82 11.83 -6.63
CA PRO A 96 -3.81 12.06 -5.18
C PRO A 96 -4.71 11.12 -4.38
N GLY A 97 -5.70 10.50 -5.03
CA GLY A 97 -6.62 9.53 -4.41
C GLY A 97 -6.07 8.11 -4.36
N VAL A 98 -5.03 7.80 -5.16
CA VAL A 98 -4.59 6.43 -5.39
C VAL A 98 -3.13 6.23 -5.02
N GLY A 99 -2.91 5.48 -3.96
CA GLY A 99 -1.59 5.00 -3.53
C GLY A 99 -1.77 3.66 -2.84
N ARG A 100 -1.32 2.58 -3.49
CA ARG A 100 -1.38 1.22 -2.97
C ARG A 100 -0.02 0.78 -2.49
N PRO A 101 0.07 -0.03 -1.41
CA PRO A 101 1.34 -0.55 -0.93
C PRO A 101 2.01 -1.45 -1.97
N ILE A 102 3.32 -1.23 -2.18
CA ILE A 102 4.22 -2.12 -2.89
C ILE A 102 5.16 -2.73 -1.85
N ILE A 103 5.17 -4.04 -1.68
CA ILE A 103 6.01 -4.73 -0.71
C ILE A 103 7.06 -5.55 -1.45
N ARG A 104 8.35 -5.22 -1.25
CA ARG A 104 9.47 -5.93 -1.88
C ARG A 104 9.34 -6.07 -3.41
N GLY A 105 8.85 -4.99 -4.04
CA GLY A 105 8.61 -4.93 -5.49
C GLY A 105 7.38 -5.69 -5.99
N GLN A 106 6.52 -6.16 -5.09
CA GLN A 106 5.26 -6.82 -5.44
C GLN A 106 4.08 -5.92 -5.13
N GLU A 107 3.11 -5.87 -6.03
CA GLU A 107 1.93 -4.99 -5.99
C GLU A 107 0.65 -5.71 -6.42
N GLY A 108 -0.45 -4.99 -6.41
CA GLY A 108 -1.75 -5.44 -6.91
C GLY A 108 -2.27 -6.66 -6.14
N PRO A 109 -2.73 -7.71 -6.84
CA PRO A 109 -3.35 -8.87 -6.20
C PRO A 109 -2.37 -9.74 -5.38
N ARG A 110 -1.09 -9.36 -5.30
CA ARG A 110 -0.09 -10.06 -4.44
C ARG A 110 0.06 -9.44 -3.07
N VAL A 111 -0.43 -8.23 -2.86
CA VAL A 111 -0.39 -7.55 -1.56
C VAL A 111 -1.81 -7.41 -1.04
N ALA A 112 -2.17 -8.22 -0.04
CA ALA A 112 -3.49 -8.16 0.56
C ALA A 112 -3.65 -6.89 1.39
N VAL A 113 -4.70 -6.11 1.10
CA VAL A 113 -5.12 -4.98 1.93
C VAL A 113 -6.30 -5.43 2.78
N LEU A 114 -6.14 -5.30 4.09
CA LEU A 114 -7.06 -5.85 5.09
C LEU A 114 -7.58 -4.74 6.02
N SER A 115 -8.83 -4.87 6.40
CA SER A 115 -9.46 -4.14 7.50
C SER A 115 -9.76 -5.12 8.63
N ASN A 116 -9.18 -4.90 9.81
CA ASN A 116 -9.37 -5.76 10.99
C ASN A 116 -9.10 -7.26 10.75
N GLY A 117 -8.17 -7.59 9.83
CA GLY A 117 -7.80 -8.96 9.47
C GLY A 117 -8.75 -9.65 8.47
N MET A 118 -9.64 -8.89 7.83
CA MET A 118 -10.56 -9.34 6.79
C MET A 118 -10.27 -8.58 5.49
N GLY A 119 -10.48 -9.21 4.34
CA GLY A 119 -10.27 -8.58 3.03
C GLY A 119 -11.08 -7.29 2.85
N ASN A 120 -10.50 -6.28 2.19
CA ASN A 120 -11.19 -5.01 2.00
C ASN A 120 -12.32 -5.08 0.97
N MET A 121 -12.25 -6.01 0.00
CA MET A 121 -13.28 -6.26 -1.03
C MET A 121 -13.69 -5.00 -1.82
N ASP A 122 -12.74 -4.18 -2.20
CA ASP A 122 -12.91 -3.11 -3.18
C ASP A 122 -12.47 -3.55 -4.60
N ALA A 123 -12.41 -2.62 -5.54
CA ALA A 123 -11.92 -2.87 -6.89
C ALA A 123 -10.46 -2.44 -7.08
N SER A 124 -9.72 -2.11 -6.01
CA SER A 124 -8.35 -1.57 -6.12
C SER A 124 -7.32 -2.53 -6.69
N THR A 125 -7.62 -3.82 -6.76
CA THR A 125 -6.75 -4.82 -7.40
C THR A 125 -7.07 -5.03 -8.88
N VAL A 126 -8.23 -4.58 -9.35
CA VAL A 126 -8.68 -4.74 -10.74
C VAL A 126 -8.01 -3.71 -11.65
N SER A 127 -7.90 -2.47 -11.21
CA SER A 127 -7.27 -1.40 -11.97
C SER A 127 -6.30 -0.58 -11.15
N ALA A 128 -5.33 0.03 -11.83
CA ALA A 128 -4.28 0.85 -11.23
C ALA A 128 -4.79 2.19 -10.68
N ASP A 129 -5.84 2.74 -11.25
CA ASP A 129 -6.50 4.00 -10.89
C ASP A 129 -7.56 3.87 -9.78
N HIS A 130 -7.92 2.65 -9.40
CA HIS A 130 -8.87 2.43 -8.33
C HIS A 130 -8.21 2.54 -6.95
N ALA A 131 -8.70 3.48 -6.13
CA ALA A 131 -8.22 3.67 -4.77
C ALA A 131 -8.61 2.52 -3.84
N THR A 132 -7.79 2.29 -2.81
CA THR A 132 -8.22 1.45 -1.68
C THR A 132 -9.24 2.20 -0.83
N SER A 133 -10.34 1.54 -0.46
CA SER A 133 -11.42 2.15 0.34
C SER A 133 -11.12 2.12 1.85
N ILE A 134 -9.92 2.57 2.22
CA ILE A 134 -9.43 2.65 3.61
C ILE A 134 -8.95 4.07 3.89
N GLU A 135 -9.37 4.63 5.05
CA GLU A 135 -8.94 5.94 5.51
C GLU A 135 -7.87 5.82 6.61
N PRO A 136 -6.58 6.09 6.31
CA PRO A 136 -5.49 5.93 7.27
C PRO A 136 -5.61 6.83 8.51
N PHE A 137 -6.27 8.00 8.39
CA PHE A 137 -6.44 8.92 9.54
C PHE A 137 -7.36 8.36 10.62
N LEU A 138 -8.25 7.42 10.28
CA LEU A 138 -9.13 6.74 11.22
C LEU A 138 -8.51 5.46 11.81
N ALA A 139 -7.33 5.04 11.34
CA ALA A 139 -6.64 3.88 11.86
C ALA A 139 -6.05 4.10 13.26
N ASP A 140 -6.07 3.05 14.09
CA ASP A 140 -5.33 2.95 15.35
C ASP A 140 -3.95 2.37 15.16
N GLN A 141 -3.87 1.42 14.24
CA GLN A 141 -2.68 0.64 13.99
C GLN A 141 -2.69 0.19 12.54
N ILE A 142 -1.52 0.22 11.91
CA ILE A 142 -1.29 -0.38 10.59
C ILE A 142 -0.14 -1.37 10.73
N GLU A 143 -0.40 -2.61 10.33
CA GLU A 143 0.54 -3.72 10.38
C GLU A 143 0.94 -4.08 8.95
N VAL A 144 2.24 -4.09 8.67
CA VAL A 144 2.79 -4.49 7.37
C VAL A 144 3.56 -5.79 7.52
N LEU A 145 2.99 -6.86 6.96
CA LEU A 145 3.60 -8.17 6.93
C LEU A 145 4.39 -8.31 5.64
N LYS A 146 5.71 -8.42 5.76
CA LYS A 146 6.62 -8.50 4.60
C LYS A 146 6.88 -9.96 4.23
N GLY A 147 6.77 -10.25 2.93
CA GLY A 147 6.85 -11.61 2.41
C GLY A 147 5.55 -12.39 2.57
N PRO A 148 5.51 -13.69 2.23
CA PRO A 148 4.26 -14.43 2.15
C PRO A 148 3.47 -14.43 3.45
N ALA A 149 2.32 -13.76 3.41
CA ALA A 149 1.31 -13.78 4.46
C ALA A 149 0.13 -14.71 4.10
N THR A 150 0.29 -15.51 3.04
CA THR A 150 -0.73 -16.44 2.53
C THR A 150 -1.20 -17.43 3.57
N LEU A 151 -0.33 -17.83 4.49
CA LEU A 151 -0.69 -18.74 5.59
C LEU A 151 -1.82 -18.17 6.45
N LEU A 152 -1.80 -16.85 6.68
CA LEU A 152 -2.79 -16.17 7.51
C LEU A 152 -4.00 -15.70 6.70
N PHE A 153 -3.78 -15.15 5.48
CA PHE A 153 -4.78 -14.40 4.75
C PHE A 153 -5.16 -14.98 3.38
N GLY A 154 -4.58 -16.14 3.02
CA GLY A 154 -4.89 -16.84 1.78
C GLY A 154 -4.17 -16.31 0.56
N SER A 155 -4.67 -16.70 -0.61
CA SER A 155 -4.05 -16.59 -1.92
C SER A 155 -3.56 -15.17 -2.29
N GLY A 156 -4.31 -14.13 -1.95
CA GLY A 156 -3.96 -12.74 -2.28
C GLY A 156 -2.82 -12.12 -1.47
N ALA A 157 -2.14 -12.86 -0.59
CA ALA A 157 -1.09 -12.33 0.27
C ALA A 157 0.30 -12.95 0.01
N ILE A 158 0.58 -13.37 -1.24
CA ILE A 158 1.85 -14.03 -1.61
C ILE A 158 3.05 -13.07 -1.52
N GLY A 159 2.86 -11.79 -1.78
CA GLY A 159 3.87 -10.74 -1.64
C GLY A 159 3.96 -10.14 -0.25
N GLY A 160 2.83 -10.12 0.46
CA GLY A 160 2.68 -9.53 1.78
C GLY A 160 1.25 -9.12 2.09
N ALA A 161 1.07 -8.45 3.22
CA ALA A 161 -0.23 -7.90 3.61
C ALA A 161 -0.07 -6.59 4.38
N VAL A 162 -1.05 -5.71 4.24
CA VAL A 162 -1.20 -4.50 5.06
C VAL A 162 -2.54 -4.59 5.77
N ASN A 163 -2.50 -4.71 7.10
CA ASN A 163 -3.70 -4.82 7.93
C ASN A 163 -3.93 -3.50 8.67
N VAL A 164 -5.05 -2.87 8.41
CA VAL A 164 -5.48 -1.65 9.09
C VAL A 164 -6.46 -2.01 10.20
N VAL A 165 -6.15 -1.57 11.40
CA VAL A 165 -6.96 -1.75 12.59
C VAL A 165 -7.63 -0.43 12.92
N ASP A 166 -8.94 -0.38 12.90
CA ASP A 166 -9.71 0.84 13.14
C ASP A 166 -10.26 0.97 14.57
N GLY A 167 -10.24 -0.11 15.35
CA GLY A 167 -10.69 -0.13 16.73
C GLY A 167 -12.20 0.01 16.96
N ARG A 168 -13.03 0.02 15.92
CA ARG A 168 -14.50 0.11 16.03
C ARG A 168 -15.11 -1.03 16.85
N ILE A 169 -14.48 -2.21 16.80
CA ILE A 169 -14.78 -3.32 17.71
C ILE A 169 -13.67 -3.39 18.75
N ALA A 170 -13.96 -2.94 19.97
CA ALA A 170 -12.99 -2.84 21.05
C ALA A 170 -12.45 -4.22 21.46
N ARG A 171 -11.18 -4.26 21.90
CA ARG A 171 -10.50 -5.48 22.37
C ARG A 171 -10.50 -5.57 23.89
N GLU A 172 -10.52 -4.42 24.56
CA GLU A 172 -10.49 -4.28 25.99
C GLU A 172 -11.37 -3.10 26.41
N ILE A 173 -11.72 -3.05 27.66
CA ILE A 173 -12.48 -1.94 28.22
C ILE A 173 -11.48 -0.80 28.48
N PRO A 174 -11.62 0.37 27.85
CA PRO A 174 -10.79 1.52 28.16
C PRO A 174 -10.84 1.90 29.64
N ASP A 175 -9.71 2.35 30.19
CA ASP A 175 -9.61 2.76 31.60
C ASP A 175 -10.47 3.98 31.96
N ARG A 176 -10.91 4.73 30.94
CA ARG A 176 -11.68 5.97 31.10
C ARG A 176 -13.10 5.78 30.57
N PRO A 177 -14.09 6.42 31.24
CA PRO A 177 -15.48 6.38 30.78
C PRO A 177 -15.69 6.99 29.39
N LEU A 178 -14.83 7.94 29.00
CA LEU A 178 -14.78 8.57 27.69
C LEU A 178 -13.32 8.84 27.31
N SER A 179 -12.94 8.41 26.15
CA SER A 179 -11.63 8.68 25.55
C SER A 179 -11.80 8.98 24.06
N GLY A 180 -10.82 9.62 23.47
CA GLY A 180 -10.90 9.92 22.05
C GLY A 180 -9.80 10.85 21.57
N ARG A 181 -9.87 11.14 20.27
CA ARG A 181 -9.01 12.13 19.61
C ARG A 181 -9.79 12.92 18.57
N ALA A 182 -9.34 14.14 18.33
CA ALA A 182 -9.82 14.97 17.24
C ALA A 182 -8.64 15.69 16.58
N GLU A 183 -8.69 15.89 15.28
CA GLU A 183 -7.68 16.62 14.52
C GLU A 183 -8.34 17.53 13.49
N VAL A 184 -7.76 18.73 13.32
CA VAL A 184 -8.02 19.61 12.18
C VAL A 184 -6.68 19.91 11.50
N ARG A 185 -6.67 19.85 10.17
CA ARG A 185 -5.45 19.97 9.36
C ARG A 185 -5.72 20.80 8.11
N GLY A 186 -4.70 21.54 7.66
CA GLY A 186 -4.64 22.16 6.35
C GLY A 186 -3.33 21.83 5.65
N ASN A 187 -3.32 21.77 4.32
CA ASN A 187 -2.13 21.54 3.50
C ASN A 187 -2.07 22.54 2.35
N SER A 188 -0.93 23.19 2.20
CA SER A 188 -0.73 24.25 1.20
C SER A 188 -0.51 23.74 -0.23
N VAL A 189 -0.20 22.45 -0.44
CA VAL A 189 0.09 21.93 -1.79
C VAL A 189 -1.15 21.86 -2.66
N ASN A 190 -2.31 21.62 -2.06
CA ASN A 190 -3.61 21.48 -2.71
C ASN A 190 -4.73 22.21 -1.96
N ASP A 191 -4.38 23.21 -1.15
CA ASP A 191 -5.31 23.96 -0.29
C ASP A 191 -6.27 23.05 0.53
N GLU A 192 -5.78 21.85 0.91
CA GLU A 192 -6.55 20.84 1.63
C GLU A 192 -6.99 21.34 3.00
N ARG A 193 -8.21 20.98 3.35
CA ARG A 193 -8.79 21.14 4.68
C ARG A 193 -9.40 19.83 5.11
N SER A 194 -8.97 19.34 6.25
CA SER A 194 -9.49 18.10 6.81
C SER A 194 -9.79 18.23 8.29
N GLY A 195 -10.74 17.44 8.74
CA GLY A 195 -11.10 17.29 10.14
C GLY A 195 -11.54 15.88 10.42
N MET A 196 -11.07 15.33 11.55
CA MET A 196 -11.46 14.00 12.01
C MET A 196 -11.73 14.01 13.52
N PHE A 197 -12.56 13.08 13.94
CA PHE A 197 -12.76 12.76 15.34
C PHE A 197 -12.94 11.26 15.53
N ARG A 198 -12.70 10.82 16.75
CA ARG A 198 -12.89 9.47 17.21
C ARG A 198 -13.18 9.48 18.70
N LEU A 199 -14.19 8.75 19.13
CA LEU A 199 -14.69 8.70 20.50
C LEU A 199 -14.99 7.28 20.91
N ASP A 200 -14.53 6.90 22.11
CA ASP A 200 -14.84 5.64 22.77
C ASP A 200 -15.50 5.92 24.12
N GLY A 201 -16.70 5.40 24.32
CA GLY A 201 -17.49 5.55 25.55
C GLY A 201 -17.69 4.20 26.25
N VAL A 202 -17.51 4.16 27.58
CA VAL A 202 -17.62 2.95 28.39
C VAL A 202 -18.84 3.00 29.30
N ASN A 203 -19.63 1.94 29.31
CA ASN A 203 -20.73 1.73 30.25
C ASN A 203 -20.77 0.28 30.71
N GLY A 204 -20.18 0.03 31.88
CA GLY A 204 -19.98 -1.34 32.40
C GLY A 204 -19.14 -2.17 31.42
N ASN A 205 -19.70 -3.26 30.94
CA ASN A 205 -19.02 -4.16 29.99
C ASN A 205 -19.19 -3.74 28.52
N TRP A 206 -19.87 -2.63 28.25
CA TRP A 206 -20.06 -2.12 26.89
C TRP A 206 -19.06 -1.02 26.57
N VAL A 207 -18.46 -1.12 25.39
CA VAL A 207 -17.68 -0.06 24.75
C VAL A 207 -18.41 0.35 23.48
N LEU A 208 -18.69 1.65 23.37
CA LEU A 208 -19.32 2.26 22.21
C LEU A 208 -18.30 3.11 21.49
N HIS A 209 -18.21 2.97 20.19
CA HIS A 209 -17.28 3.70 19.33
C HIS A 209 -18.03 4.54 18.29
N VAL A 210 -17.49 5.73 18.01
CA VAL A 210 -17.89 6.54 16.85
C VAL A 210 -16.70 7.31 16.30
N ASP A 211 -16.56 7.29 14.98
CA ASP A 211 -15.51 8.04 14.29
C ASP A 211 -16.06 8.74 13.03
N GLY A 212 -15.33 9.74 12.56
CA GLY A 212 -15.66 10.42 11.32
C GLY A 212 -14.54 11.31 10.80
N LEU A 213 -14.49 11.47 9.47
CA LEU A 213 -13.53 12.30 8.76
C LEU A 213 -14.20 13.00 7.59
N VAL A 214 -13.80 14.25 7.37
CA VAL A 214 -14.08 15.01 6.14
C VAL A 214 -12.76 15.61 5.67
N ARG A 215 -12.41 15.41 4.39
CA ARG A 215 -11.22 15.96 3.73
C ARG A 215 -11.62 16.49 2.36
N ASN A 216 -11.18 17.72 2.06
CA ASN A 216 -11.34 18.34 0.74
C ASN A 216 -10.01 18.96 0.34
N GLY A 217 -9.52 18.64 -0.84
CA GLY A 217 -8.34 19.21 -1.45
C GLY A 217 -8.63 19.58 -2.90
N ASP A 218 -8.12 20.73 -3.31
CA ASP A 218 -8.15 21.20 -4.69
C ASP A 218 -6.98 20.56 -5.48
N ASP A 219 -6.83 20.92 -6.75
CA ASP A 219 -5.73 20.45 -7.58
C ASP A 219 -4.38 20.81 -6.98
N TYR A 220 -3.44 19.87 -7.00
CA TYR A 220 -2.17 20.07 -6.32
C TYR A 220 -1.10 20.73 -7.21
N ARG A 221 -0.21 21.45 -6.54
CA ARG A 221 0.90 22.13 -7.18
C ARG A 221 2.03 21.16 -7.49
N ILE A 222 2.60 21.30 -8.70
CA ILE A 222 3.75 20.54 -9.20
C ILE A 222 4.94 21.46 -9.51
N PRO A 223 6.19 20.95 -9.51
CA PRO A 223 7.38 21.80 -9.76
C PRO A 223 7.57 22.27 -11.21
N GLY A 224 6.90 21.67 -12.17
CA GLY A 224 7.08 21.92 -13.61
C GLY A 224 5.81 21.75 -14.40
N TYR A 225 5.90 21.05 -15.50
CA TYR A 225 4.77 20.63 -16.33
C TYR A 225 4.27 19.23 -15.92
N ALA A 226 3.02 18.92 -16.22
CA ALA A 226 2.45 17.60 -15.99
C ALA A 226 3.10 16.55 -16.89
N VAL A 227 3.17 16.81 -18.18
CA VAL A 227 3.74 15.93 -19.22
C VAL A 227 5.24 16.17 -19.36
N VAL A 228 6.00 15.17 -19.75
CA VAL A 228 7.43 15.30 -20.05
C VAL A 228 7.65 15.93 -21.44
N ASP A 229 8.64 16.83 -21.57
CA ASP A 229 8.94 17.57 -22.82
C ASP A 229 9.04 16.69 -24.08
N ALA A 230 9.50 15.44 -23.95
CA ALA A 230 9.66 14.54 -25.07
C ALA A 230 8.32 14.04 -25.68
N LEU A 231 7.22 14.12 -24.94
CA LEU A 231 5.88 13.77 -25.44
C LEU A 231 5.19 15.00 -26.02
N GLU A 232 5.49 16.21 -25.53
CA GLU A 232 4.96 17.45 -26.10
C GLU A 232 5.44 17.68 -27.55
N GLU A 233 6.68 17.26 -27.92
CA GLU A 233 7.21 17.40 -29.28
C GLU A 233 6.49 16.48 -30.30
N HIS A 234 5.85 15.40 -29.88
CA HIS A 234 5.10 14.48 -30.74
C HIS A 234 3.66 14.94 -30.99
N ASP A 235 3.01 15.54 -30.01
CA ASP A 235 1.63 16.04 -30.15
C ASP A 235 1.54 17.29 -31.04
N HIS A 236 2.62 18.09 -31.14
CA HIS A 236 2.67 19.24 -32.05
C HIS A 236 2.84 18.91 -33.55
N ALA A 237 3.00 17.63 -33.91
CA ALA A 237 3.14 17.20 -35.30
C ALA A 237 1.80 17.09 -36.06
N HIS A 238 0.66 17.14 -35.36
CA HIS A 238 -0.68 17.27 -35.93
C HIS A 238 -1.28 18.62 -35.50
N ASP A 239 -0.92 19.65 -36.28
CA ASP A 239 -1.40 21.02 -36.14
C ASP A 239 -2.84 21.12 -36.68
N ASP A 240 -3.81 20.89 -35.80
CA ASP A 240 -5.17 21.41 -35.92
C ASP A 240 -5.46 22.13 -34.58
N GLY A 241 -5.18 23.44 -34.59
CA GLY A 241 -5.15 24.33 -33.45
C GLY A 241 -6.37 24.23 -32.54
N ASP A 242 -6.14 23.83 -31.32
CA ASP A 242 -6.83 24.26 -30.07
C ASP A 242 -6.56 23.28 -28.90
N ALA A 243 -5.40 22.62 -28.86
CA ALA A 243 -4.97 21.94 -27.65
C ALA A 243 -4.60 23.01 -26.60
N ALA A 244 -5.30 23.03 -25.46
CA ALA A 244 -4.98 23.92 -24.36
C ALA A 244 -3.54 23.69 -23.91
N GLU A 245 -2.71 24.77 -23.85
CA GLU A 245 -1.33 24.67 -23.38
C GLU A 245 -1.28 24.01 -21.99
N PRO A 246 -0.43 22.99 -21.77
CA PRO A 246 -0.33 22.32 -20.47
C PRO A 246 -0.01 23.32 -19.37
N ARG A 247 -0.83 23.36 -18.33
CA ARG A 247 -0.65 24.30 -17.21
C ARG A 247 0.63 23.99 -16.45
N ARG A 248 1.47 24.98 -16.34
CA ARG A 248 2.66 24.90 -15.52
C ARG A 248 2.32 25.10 -14.05
N GLY A 249 2.85 24.24 -13.18
CA GLY A 249 2.81 24.42 -11.73
C GLY A 249 1.57 23.89 -11.03
N THR A 250 0.60 23.34 -11.76
CA THR A 250 -0.60 22.68 -11.22
C THR A 250 -0.85 21.42 -12.03
N LEU A 251 -1.28 20.35 -11.38
CA LEU A 251 -1.76 19.15 -12.03
C LEU A 251 -3.29 19.21 -12.07
N ASP A 252 -3.83 19.40 -13.26
CA ASP A 252 -5.27 19.52 -13.48
C ASP A 252 -5.98 18.18 -13.17
N ASN A 253 -7.23 18.27 -12.79
CA ASN A 253 -8.07 17.14 -12.39
C ASN A 253 -7.47 16.25 -11.30
N SER A 254 -6.76 16.84 -10.35
CA SER A 254 -6.15 16.13 -9.22
C SER A 254 -6.83 16.42 -7.87
N SER A 255 -7.98 17.09 -7.88
CA SER A 255 -8.73 17.40 -6.67
C SER A 255 -9.39 16.15 -6.04
N ILE A 256 -9.56 16.17 -4.72
CA ILE A 256 -10.12 15.05 -3.96
C ILE A 256 -11.10 15.51 -2.88
N ARG A 257 -12.17 14.75 -2.68
CA ARG A 257 -13.15 14.95 -1.61
C ARG A 257 -13.47 13.62 -0.96
N THR A 258 -13.10 13.46 0.33
CA THR A 258 -13.30 12.22 1.08
C THR A 258 -14.18 12.46 2.30
N ARG A 259 -15.08 11.53 2.56
CA ARG A 259 -15.89 11.43 3.79
C ARG A 259 -15.89 9.98 4.25
N ALA A 260 -15.50 9.76 5.49
CA ALA A 260 -15.48 8.43 6.07
C ALA A 260 -15.99 8.48 7.51
N GLY A 261 -16.50 7.37 7.99
CA GLY A 261 -16.89 7.27 9.39
C GLY A 261 -17.54 5.95 9.72
N GLY A 262 -17.69 5.69 11.01
CA GLY A 262 -18.24 4.46 11.48
C GLY A 262 -18.74 4.53 12.93
N VAL A 263 -19.47 3.50 13.30
CA VAL A 263 -19.94 3.26 14.65
C VAL A 263 -19.64 1.82 15.04
N GLY A 264 -19.40 1.59 16.32
CA GLY A 264 -19.15 0.27 16.86
C GLY A 264 -19.77 0.09 18.24
N ALA A 265 -20.11 -1.13 18.59
CA ALA A 265 -20.56 -1.52 19.91
C ALA A 265 -19.98 -2.88 20.27
N THR A 266 -19.30 -2.96 21.39
CA THR A 266 -18.67 -4.20 21.88
C THR A 266 -19.06 -4.48 23.30
N TRP A 267 -19.47 -5.71 23.56
CA TRP A 267 -19.63 -6.23 24.91
C TRP A 267 -18.44 -7.11 25.27
N LEU A 268 -17.82 -6.86 26.42
CA LEU A 268 -16.66 -7.58 26.93
C LEU A 268 -16.97 -8.19 28.31
N GLY A 269 -16.76 -9.48 28.45
CA GLY A 269 -17.00 -10.21 29.69
C GLY A 269 -15.94 -11.27 29.94
N ASP A 270 -15.94 -11.86 31.15
CA ASP A 270 -14.92 -12.83 31.59
C ASP A 270 -14.87 -14.10 30.71
N GLY A 271 -16.00 -14.52 30.15
CA GLY A 271 -16.12 -15.74 29.33
C GLY A 271 -15.98 -15.50 27.83
N GLY A 272 -15.91 -14.25 27.40
CA GLY A 272 -15.84 -13.92 25.97
C GLY A 272 -16.31 -12.52 25.65
N PHE A 273 -16.43 -12.23 24.36
CA PHE A 273 -16.84 -10.92 23.86
C PHE A 273 -17.63 -11.06 22.57
N PHE A 274 -18.37 -10.03 22.23
CA PHE A 274 -18.91 -9.82 20.89
C PHE A 274 -19.03 -8.34 20.57
N GLY A 275 -18.85 -8.01 19.31
CA GLY A 275 -18.94 -6.63 18.82
C GLY A 275 -19.47 -6.60 17.39
N LEU A 276 -20.11 -5.48 17.08
CA LEU A 276 -20.64 -5.13 15.77
C LEU A 276 -20.10 -3.75 15.38
N SER A 277 -19.80 -3.55 14.10
CA SER A 277 -19.51 -2.24 13.56
C SER A 277 -20.18 -2.04 12.20
N ALA A 278 -20.45 -0.77 11.88
CA ALA A 278 -20.88 -0.33 10.57
C ALA A 278 -20.09 0.90 10.17
N SER A 279 -19.59 0.91 8.95
CA SER A 279 -18.80 2.03 8.44
C SER A 279 -19.14 2.34 6.99
N THR A 280 -18.85 3.58 6.59
CA THR A 280 -18.95 4.05 5.21
C THR A 280 -17.67 4.81 4.85
N TYR A 281 -17.21 4.62 3.62
CA TYR A 281 -16.13 5.38 3.00
C TYR A 281 -16.64 5.91 1.67
N ARG A 282 -16.50 7.20 1.45
CA ARG A 282 -16.88 7.87 0.19
C ARG A 282 -15.78 8.80 -0.24
N THR A 283 -15.40 8.69 -1.50
CA THR A 283 -14.40 9.60 -2.07
C THR A 283 -14.74 9.90 -3.51
N ASN A 284 -14.56 11.16 -3.91
CA ASN A 284 -14.60 11.59 -5.28
C ASN A 284 -13.23 12.20 -5.60
N TYR A 285 -12.55 11.66 -6.59
CA TYR A 285 -11.22 12.12 -6.99
C TYR A 285 -11.07 12.13 -8.50
N GLY A 286 -10.24 13.03 -9.01
CA GLY A 286 -9.95 13.11 -10.44
C GLY A 286 -8.79 12.19 -10.82
N ILE A 287 -8.83 11.70 -12.05
CA ILE A 287 -7.73 11.05 -12.73
C ILE A 287 -6.99 12.16 -13.48
N PRO A 288 -5.69 12.39 -13.20
CA PRO A 288 -4.95 13.47 -13.84
C PRO A 288 -5.03 13.42 -15.37
N ASN A 289 -5.25 14.57 -15.99
CA ASN A 289 -5.32 14.72 -17.44
C ASN A 289 -4.06 14.21 -18.14
N GLY A 290 -4.20 13.71 -19.38
CA GLY A 290 -3.14 12.98 -20.09
C GLY A 290 -3.17 11.47 -19.84
N ALA A 291 -3.96 11.00 -18.88
CA ALA A 291 -4.22 9.56 -18.70
C ALA A 291 -5.25 9.02 -19.71
N HIS A 292 -6.09 9.88 -20.29
CA HIS A 292 -7.13 9.48 -21.23
C HIS A 292 -6.76 9.83 -22.67
N VAL A 293 -6.85 8.87 -23.56
CA VAL A 293 -6.82 9.04 -25.01
C VAL A 293 -8.14 8.49 -25.51
N HIS A 294 -8.95 9.33 -26.15
CA HIS A 294 -10.15 8.84 -26.81
C HIS A 294 -9.74 7.99 -28.01
N ALA A 295 -10.25 6.78 -28.09
CA ALA A 295 -10.23 5.99 -29.30
C ALA A 295 -11.32 6.57 -30.25
N ASP A 296 -11.01 7.65 -30.92
CA ASP A 296 -11.89 8.19 -31.95
C ASP A 296 -11.90 7.26 -33.16
N GLY A 297 -12.72 6.22 -33.07
CA GLY A 297 -13.02 5.33 -34.16
C GLY A 297 -14.37 5.68 -34.81
N ASP A 298 -14.45 6.79 -35.52
CA ASP A 298 -15.42 6.95 -36.62
C ASP A 298 -15.10 8.18 -37.48
N ASN A 299 -14.22 7.98 -38.47
CA ASN A 299 -14.13 8.86 -39.59
C ASN A 299 -15.41 8.68 -40.44
N HIS A 300 -16.46 9.38 -40.13
CA HIS A 300 -17.54 9.64 -41.04
C HIS A 300 -17.21 10.86 -41.88
N ASP A 301 -16.66 10.61 -43.07
CA ASP A 301 -16.71 11.54 -44.20
C ASP A 301 -18.15 12.00 -44.45
N HIS A 302 -18.50 13.15 -43.94
CA HIS A 302 -19.66 13.91 -44.34
C HIS A 302 -19.26 15.33 -44.75
N ASP A 303 -19.01 15.47 -46.05
CA ASP A 303 -19.13 16.73 -46.78
C ASP A 303 -20.52 17.33 -46.55
N HIS A 304 -20.64 18.34 -45.67
CA HIS A 304 -21.77 19.27 -45.68
C HIS A 304 -21.32 20.67 -45.26
N ASP A 305 -21.17 21.52 -46.29
CA ASP A 305 -21.25 22.97 -46.20
C ASP A 305 -22.51 23.41 -45.43
N HIS A 306 -22.39 23.92 -44.22
CA HIS A 306 -23.39 24.80 -43.63
C HIS A 306 -22.74 25.83 -42.67
N ASP A 307 -22.70 27.04 -43.18
CA ASP A 307 -22.47 28.29 -42.45
C ASP A 307 -23.57 28.50 -41.38
N HIS A 308 -23.26 28.33 -40.11
CA HIS A 308 -24.00 28.89 -38.99
C HIS A 308 -23.07 29.28 -37.87
N GLY A 309 -22.99 30.61 -37.61
CA GLY A 309 -22.41 31.16 -36.41
C GLY A 309 -23.12 30.61 -35.16
N GLY A 310 -22.43 29.77 -34.41
CA GLY A 310 -22.77 29.30 -33.08
C GLY A 310 -21.57 29.59 -32.20
N GLU A 311 -21.84 30.02 -30.99
CA GLU A 311 -20.86 30.27 -29.95
C GLU A 311 -19.96 29.04 -29.82
N GLU A 312 -18.66 29.25 -29.92
CA GLU A 312 -17.63 28.22 -29.70
C GLU A 312 -17.77 27.75 -28.23
N GLU A 313 -18.36 26.57 -28.02
CA GLU A 313 -18.12 25.82 -26.80
C GLU A 313 -16.65 25.42 -26.84
N GLU A 314 -15.83 26.03 -25.97
CA GLU A 314 -14.46 25.58 -25.72
C GLU A 314 -14.52 24.06 -25.50
N GLY A 315 -13.78 23.30 -26.29
CA GLY A 315 -13.73 21.84 -26.17
C GLY A 315 -13.24 21.48 -24.76
N ASP A 316 -14.19 21.11 -23.91
CA ASP A 316 -13.88 20.59 -22.59
C ASP A 316 -13.08 19.30 -22.78
N GLU A 317 -11.79 19.32 -22.46
CA GLU A 317 -11.04 18.10 -22.15
C GLU A 317 -11.92 17.29 -21.19
N HIS A 318 -12.28 16.05 -21.57
CA HIS A 318 -13.18 15.24 -20.78
C HIS A 318 -12.50 14.78 -19.50
N ASP A 319 -12.64 15.56 -18.44
CA ASP A 319 -12.16 15.23 -17.10
C ASP A 319 -12.80 13.94 -16.62
N VAL A 320 -11.99 12.91 -16.38
CA VAL A 320 -12.46 11.66 -15.77
C VAL A 320 -12.31 11.73 -14.25
N ARG A 321 -13.39 11.43 -13.55
CA ARG A 321 -13.44 11.38 -12.08
C ARG A 321 -14.05 10.08 -11.60
N ILE A 322 -13.54 9.58 -10.50
CA ILE A 322 -14.11 8.41 -9.82
C ILE A 322 -14.92 8.88 -8.62
N ASP A 323 -16.20 8.48 -8.58
CA ASP A 323 -17.10 8.67 -7.43
C ASP A 323 -17.35 7.30 -6.77
N MET A 324 -16.76 7.09 -5.60
CA MET A 324 -16.69 5.80 -4.92
C MET A 324 -17.44 5.82 -3.60
N VAL A 325 -18.14 4.71 -3.31
CA VAL A 325 -18.71 4.43 -2.00
C VAL A 325 -18.48 2.98 -1.60
N GLN A 326 -18.07 2.76 -0.35
CA GLN A 326 -18.08 1.44 0.29
C GLN A 326 -18.84 1.51 1.60
N ASN A 327 -19.76 0.58 1.80
CA ASN A 327 -20.43 0.33 3.07
C ASN A 327 -20.00 -1.03 3.59
N ARG A 328 -19.61 -1.08 4.88
CA ARG A 328 -19.08 -2.29 5.49
C ARG A 328 -19.71 -2.56 6.84
N PHE A 329 -20.10 -3.81 7.06
CA PHE A 329 -20.68 -4.30 8.32
C PHE A 329 -19.80 -5.43 8.83
N GLU A 330 -19.36 -5.34 10.08
CA GLU A 330 -18.50 -6.34 10.67
C GLU A 330 -19.11 -6.88 11.96
N PHE A 331 -18.91 -8.18 12.17
CA PHE A 331 -19.12 -8.87 13.43
C PHE A 331 -17.82 -9.53 13.87
N LYS A 332 -17.50 -9.42 15.16
CA LYS A 332 -16.43 -10.17 15.79
C LYS A 332 -16.89 -10.66 17.16
N GLY A 333 -16.78 -11.96 17.38
CA GLY A 333 -17.14 -12.56 18.67
C GLY A 333 -16.16 -13.66 19.05
N GLY A 334 -15.92 -13.82 20.33
CA GLY A 334 -14.99 -14.82 20.83
C GLY A 334 -15.37 -15.37 22.19
N LEU A 335 -14.96 -16.60 22.43
CA LEU A 335 -15.07 -17.32 23.70
C LEU A 335 -13.67 -17.55 24.27
N TYR A 336 -13.50 -17.30 25.56
CA TYR A 336 -12.26 -17.57 26.27
C TYR A 336 -12.36 -18.90 27.01
N ASN A 337 -11.32 -19.73 26.89
CA ASN A 337 -11.21 -21.03 27.54
C ASN A 337 -12.48 -21.93 27.38
N PRO A 338 -13.05 -22.03 26.16
CA PRO A 338 -14.31 -22.80 25.97
C PRO A 338 -14.18 -24.27 26.30
N THR A 339 -12.96 -24.80 26.24
CA THR A 339 -12.62 -26.18 26.66
C THR A 339 -11.23 -26.20 27.27
N SER A 340 -10.84 -27.31 27.92
CA SER A 340 -9.46 -27.49 28.42
C SER A 340 -8.39 -27.54 27.32
N PHE A 341 -8.78 -27.77 26.08
CA PHE A 341 -7.90 -27.80 24.92
C PHE A 341 -7.72 -26.43 24.26
N LEU A 342 -8.75 -25.57 24.30
CA LEU A 342 -8.78 -24.29 23.60
C LEU A 342 -8.65 -23.13 24.55
N LYS A 343 -7.70 -22.23 24.27
CA LYS A 343 -7.52 -20.94 24.92
C LYS A 343 -8.58 -19.93 24.46
N SER A 344 -8.88 -19.93 23.16
CA SER A 344 -9.93 -19.08 22.60
C SER A 344 -10.50 -19.64 21.30
N VAL A 345 -11.72 -19.23 20.99
CA VAL A 345 -12.33 -19.39 19.66
C VAL A 345 -12.89 -18.03 19.26
N THR A 346 -12.56 -17.57 18.07
CA THR A 346 -13.00 -16.27 17.55
C THR A 346 -13.63 -16.44 16.18
N LEU A 347 -14.80 -15.86 15.99
CA LEU A 347 -15.45 -15.70 14.68
C LEU A 347 -15.40 -14.23 14.28
N ARG A 348 -14.97 -13.98 13.06
CA ARG A 348 -15.06 -12.67 12.39
C ARG A 348 -15.86 -12.84 11.12
N THR A 349 -16.73 -11.89 10.82
CA THR A 349 -17.41 -11.81 9.53
C THR A 349 -17.45 -10.36 9.08
N ALA A 350 -17.32 -10.14 7.78
CA ALA A 350 -17.46 -8.85 7.16
C ALA A 350 -18.36 -8.96 5.93
N PHE A 351 -19.34 -8.08 5.82
CA PHE A 351 -20.12 -7.87 4.61
C PHE A 351 -19.70 -6.50 4.04
N THR A 352 -19.38 -6.48 2.75
CA THR A 352 -18.97 -5.28 2.04
C THR A 352 -19.86 -5.07 0.83
N ASP A 353 -20.29 -3.82 0.65
CA ASP A 353 -21.04 -3.35 -0.51
C ASP A 353 -20.28 -2.15 -1.07
N TYR A 354 -19.63 -2.36 -2.22
CA TYR A 354 -18.75 -1.41 -2.90
C TYR A 354 -19.30 -1.06 -4.27
N GLU A 355 -19.29 0.22 -4.58
CA GLU A 355 -19.59 0.75 -5.90
C GLU A 355 -18.67 1.94 -6.19
N HIS A 356 -18.20 2.04 -7.44
CA HIS A 356 -17.74 3.31 -7.96
C HIS A 356 -18.25 3.54 -9.38
N VAL A 357 -18.34 4.80 -9.73
CA VAL A 357 -18.74 5.26 -11.05
C VAL A 357 -17.63 6.15 -11.59
N GLU A 358 -17.19 5.85 -12.78
CA GLU A 358 -16.33 6.71 -13.58
C GLU A 358 -17.21 7.73 -14.28
N LEU A 359 -16.88 8.99 -14.08
CA LEU A 359 -17.60 10.13 -14.63
C LEU A 359 -16.71 10.79 -15.69
N GLU A 360 -17.15 10.81 -16.94
CA GLU A 360 -16.53 11.56 -18.03
C GLU A 360 -17.30 12.87 -18.24
N ALA A 361 -16.62 14.00 -18.18
CA ALA A 361 -17.24 15.32 -18.18
C ALA A 361 -18.47 15.43 -17.25
N GLY A 362 -18.40 14.74 -16.09
CA GLY A 362 -19.49 14.70 -15.12
C GLY A 362 -20.65 13.76 -15.47
N THR A 363 -20.59 13.02 -16.57
CA THR A 363 -21.60 12.02 -16.99
C THR A 363 -21.12 10.61 -16.60
N PRO A 364 -21.97 9.72 -16.03
CA PRO A 364 -21.62 8.34 -15.77
C PRO A 364 -21.27 7.57 -17.05
N ALA A 365 -20.02 7.08 -17.16
CA ALA A 365 -19.51 6.26 -18.26
C ALA A 365 -19.47 4.78 -17.89
N THR A 366 -18.69 4.43 -16.85
CA THR A 366 -18.56 3.05 -16.38
C THR A 366 -18.87 2.92 -14.90
N ARG A 367 -19.51 1.83 -14.53
CA ARG A 367 -19.86 1.50 -13.14
C ARG A 367 -19.24 0.16 -12.76
N PHE A 368 -18.50 0.16 -11.67
CA PHE A 368 -17.95 -1.03 -11.04
C PHE A 368 -18.63 -1.31 -9.71
N THR A 369 -18.91 -2.56 -9.44
CA THR A 369 -19.54 -3.03 -8.20
C THR A 369 -18.78 -4.23 -7.64
N ASN A 370 -18.71 -4.36 -6.32
CA ASN A 370 -18.21 -5.56 -5.66
C ASN A 370 -18.95 -5.77 -4.34
N GLN A 371 -19.83 -6.76 -4.31
CA GLN A 371 -20.60 -7.08 -3.12
C GLN A 371 -20.19 -8.46 -2.61
N GLY A 372 -19.87 -8.56 -1.31
CA GLY A 372 -19.38 -9.82 -0.80
C GLY A 372 -19.48 -10.00 0.69
N ILE A 373 -19.31 -11.25 1.11
CA ILE A 373 -19.20 -11.63 2.51
C ILE A 373 -17.95 -12.48 2.70
N GLU A 374 -17.22 -12.21 3.77
CA GLU A 374 -16.10 -13.03 4.23
C GLU A 374 -16.32 -13.43 5.68
N GLY A 375 -15.92 -14.66 6.01
CA GLY A 375 -15.96 -15.18 7.38
C GLY A 375 -14.68 -15.92 7.72
N ARG A 376 -14.22 -15.77 8.97
CA ARG A 376 -13.04 -16.44 9.52
C ARG A 376 -13.33 -16.96 10.92
N LEU A 377 -13.25 -18.27 11.09
CA LEU A 377 -13.30 -18.94 12.39
C LEU A 377 -11.88 -19.37 12.76
N GLU A 378 -11.45 -18.98 13.95
CA GLU A 378 -10.09 -19.17 14.44
C GLU A 378 -10.12 -19.72 15.85
N ALA A 379 -9.37 -20.79 16.09
CA ALA A 379 -9.24 -21.42 17.38
C ALA A 379 -7.77 -21.45 17.81
N VAL A 380 -7.47 -20.92 18.98
CA VAL A 380 -6.13 -20.95 19.60
C VAL A 380 -6.11 -22.05 20.65
N GLN A 381 -5.16 -22.96 20.56
CA GLN A 381 -4.99 -24.05 21.51
C GLN A 381 -4.29 -23.58 22.79
N ASN A 382 -4.58 -24.25 23.91
CA ASN A 382 -3.72 -24.18 25.08
C ASN A 382 -2.38 -24.89 24.79
N GLU A 383 -1.34 -24.52 25.50
CA GLU A 383 -0.03 -25.16 25.32
C GLU A 383 -0.10 -26.66 25.55
N ILE A 384 0.40 -27.45 24.58
CA ILE A 384 0.49 -28.89 24.64
C ILE A 384 1.90 -29.33 24.35
N ALA A 385 2.57 -29.93 25.34
CA ALA A 385 3.97 -30.38 25.25
C ALA A 385 4.94 -29.25 24.76
N GLY A 386 4.68 -28.03 25.17
CA GLY A 386 5.45 -26.83 24.78
C GLY A 386 5.09 -26.28 23.40
N TRP A 387 4.06 -26.78 22.72
CA TRP A 387 3.53 -26.22 21.47
C TRP A 387 2.34 -25.33 21.75
N ASN A 388 2.41 -24.09 21.28
CA ASN A 388 1.29 -23.15 21.11
C ASN A 388 0.86 -23.19 19.65
N GLY A 389 -0.43 -23.08 19.39
CA GLY A 389 -0.87 -23.10 18.02
C GLY A 389 -2.27 -22.54 17.81
N ALA A 390 -2.57 -22.31 16.55
CA ALA A 390 -3.87 -21.89 16.08
C ALA A 390 -4.24 -22.66 14.83
N PHE A 391 -5.53 -22.85 14.64
CA PHE A 391 -6.09 -23.42 13.42
C PHE A 391 -7.42 -22.77 13.11
N GLY A 392 -7.81 -22.79 11.87
CA GLY A 392 -9.06 -22.14 11.50
C GLY A 392 -9.47 -22.41 10.06
N LEU A 393 -10.62 -21.88 9.76
CA LEU A 393 -11.19 -21.87 8.41
C LEU A 393 -11.53 -20.43 8.01
N GLN A 394 -11.43 -20.15 6.73
CA GLN A 394 -11.83 -18.91 6.10
C GLN A 394 -12.69 -19.24 4.89
N PHE A 395 -13.73 -18.48 4.69
CA PHE A 395 -14.60 -18.61 3.52
C PHE A 395 -15.05 -17.23 3.09
N GLY A 396 -15.33 -17.09 1.80
CA GLY A 396 -15.83 -15.85 1.25
C GLY A 396 -16.48 -16.05 -0.10
N ASN A 397 -17.33 -15.12 -0.45
CA ASN A 397 -17.77 -14.91 -1.81
C ASN A 397 -17.86 -13.43 -2.12
N SER A 398 -17.67 -13.10 -3.39
CA SER A 398 -17.89 -11.76 -3.92
C SER A 398 -18.48 -11.84 -5.32
N ASP A 399 -19.40 -10.94 -5.61
CA ASP A 399 -19.99 -10.75 -6.92
C ASP A 399 -19.45 -9.40 -7.45
N PHE A 400 -18.49 -9.50 -8.38
CA PHE A 400 -17.90 -8.35 -9.07
C PHE A 400 -18.64 -8.10 -10.37
N GLY A 401 -18.91 -6.84 -10.70
CA GLY A 401 -19.54 -6.44 -11.96
C GLY A 401 -18.92 -5.16 -12.51
N ALA A 402 -18.80 -5.08 -13.84
CA ALA A 402 -18.39 -3.90 -14.59
C ALA A 402 -19.38 -3.65 -15.73
N LYS A 403 -19.90 -2.43 -15.84
CA LYS A 403 -20.90 -2.04 -16.86
C LYS A 403 -20.63 -0.65 -17.36
N GLY A 404 -20.45 -0.52 -18.67
CA GLY A 404 -20.15 0.74 -19.35
C GLY A 404 -19.14 0.52 -20.45
N GLU A 405 -18.60 1.59 -20.97
CA GLU A 405 -17.67 1.56 -22.12
C GLU A 405 -16.31 0.94 -21.76
N GLU A 406 -15.86 1.12 -20.53
CA GLU A 406 -14.60 0.55 -20.02
C GLU A 406 -14.79 -0.79 -19.25
N ALA A 407 -15.88 -1.50 -19.52
CA ALA A 407 -16.11 -2.82 -18.91
C ALA A 407 -15.27 -3.91 -19.59
N PHE A 408 -13.95 -3.87 -19.42
CA PHE A 408 -12.98 -4.78 -20.06
C PHE A 408 -12.90 -6.18 -19.43
N VAL A 409 -13.63 -6.43 -18.33
CA VAL A 409 -13.71 -7.73 -17.63
C VAL A 409 -15.15 -8.16 -17.43
N PRO A 410 -15.48 -9.47 -17.52
CA PRO A 410 -16.85 -9.95 -17.31
C PRO A 410 -17.29 -9.84 -15.84
N ASP A 411 -18.60 -9.69 -15.61
CA ASP A 411 -19.18 -9.91 -14.30
C ASP A 411 -18.77 -11.30 -13.81
N THR A 412 -18.22 -11.39 -12.59
CA THR A 412 -17.64 -12.64 -12.08
C THR A 412 -17.97 -12.85 -10.61
N ARG A 413 -18.51 -14.03 -10.31
CA ARG A 413 -18.64 -14.52 -8.94
C ARG A 413 -17.38 -15.26 -8.52
N THR A 414 -16.76 -14.83 -7.43
CA THR A 414 -15.60 -15.49 -6.83
C THR A 414 -15.99 -16.14 -5.50
N GLU A 415 -15.73 -17.43 -5.36
CA GLU A 415 -15.94 -18.20 -4.12
C GLU A 415 -14.58 -18.68 -3.63
N ASN A 416 -14.28 -18.52 -2.34
CA ASN A 416 -13.09 -19.03 -1.71
C ASN A 416 -13.37 -19.77 -0.41
N ALA A 417 -12.56 -20.80 -0.13
CA ALA A 417 -12.57 -21.53 1.12
C ALA A 417 -11.16 -22.00 1.46
N GLY A 418 -10.74 -21.83 2.70
CA GLY A 418 -9.40 -22.20 3.15
C GLY A 418 -9.37 -22.75 4.56
N LEU A 419 -8.46 -23.70 4.79
CA LEU A 419 -8.14 -24.25 6.11
C LEU A 419 -6.68 -23.97 6.42
N PHE A 420 -6.37 -23.56 7.64
CA PHE A 420 -5.01 -23.31 8.07
C PHE A 420 -4.69 -23.85 9.46
N VAL A 421 -3.41 -24.10 9.68
CA VAL A 421 -2.81 -24.43 10.97
C VAL A 421 -1.49 -23.71 11.13
N LEU A 422 -1.26 -23.16 12.31
CA LEU A 422 -0.01 -22.52 12.74
C LEU A 422 0.40 -23.13 14.06
N GLN A 423 1.67 -23.48 14.22
CA GLN A 423 2.23 -24.06 15.44
C GLN A 423 3.57 -23.43 15.74
N GLU A 424 3.81 -23.07 17.00
CA GLU A 424 5.10 -22.56 17.45
C GLU A 424 5.59 -23.28 18.70
N LYS A 425 6.90 -23.39 18.84
CA LYS A 425 7.53 -23.96 20.02
C LYS A 425 8.89 -23.34 20.30
N GLN A 426 9.15 -23.11 21.60
CA GLN A 426 10.46 -22.67 22.09
C GLN A 426 11.35 -23.87 22.44
N PHE A 427 12.58 -23.90 21.91
CA PHE A 427 13.60 -24.90 22.19
C PHE A 427 14.86 -24.20 22.74
N GLY A 428 14.86 -23.88 24.04
CA GLY A 428 15.93 -23.07 24.63
C GLY A 428 16.04 -21.71 23.92
N PRO A 429 17.19 -21.35 23.32
CA PRO A 429 17.35 -20.07 22.64
C PRO A 429 16.73 -20.06 21.21
N PHE A 430 16.09 -21.13 20.80
CA PHE A 430 15.55 -21.28 19.45
C PHE A 430 14.02 -21.37 19.46
N LYS A 431 13.33 -20.47 18.78
CA LYS A 431 11.89 -20.53 18.52
C LYS A 431 11.67 -21.05 17.11
N LEU A 432 10.78 -22.03 16.97
CA LEU A 432 10.34 -22.58 15.68
C LEU A 432 8.87 -22.27 15.46
N GLU A 433 8.53 -21.79 14.28
CA GLU A 433 7.16 -21.59 13.79
C GLU A 433 6.95 -22.45 12.53
N LEU A 434 5.85 -23.20 12.50
CA LEU A 434 5.44 -24.04 11.37
C LEU A 434 4.02 -23.69 10.97
N GLY A 435 3.76 -23.66 9.67
CA GLY A 435 2.43 -23.35 9.17
C GLY A 435 2.09 -24.12 7.92
N ALA A 436 0.80 -24.44 7.77
CA ALA A 436 0.21 -25.01 6.57
C ALA A 436 -1.17 -24.42 6.32
N ARG A 437 -1.50 -24.21 5.05
CA ARG A 437 -2.81 -23.75 4.59
C ARG A 437 -3.15 -24.37 3.24
N HIS A 438 -4.43 -24.68 3.05
CA HIS A 438 -4.95 -25.09 1.76
C HIS A 438 -6.19 -24.28 1.44
N ASP A 439 -6.19 -23.64 0.26
CA ASP A 439 -7.26 -22.81 -0.27
C ASP A 439 -7.81 -23.41 -1.55
N GLN A 440 -9.11 -23.25 -1.74
CA GLN A 440 -9.79 -23.46 -3.00
C GLN A 440 -10.45 -22.15 -3.43
N VAL A 441 -10.16 -21.73 -4.67
CA VAL A 441 -10.72 -20.52 -5.30
C VAL A 441 -11.44 -20.92 -6.57
N LYS A 442 -12.70 -20.47 -6.70
CA LYS A 442 -13.54 -20.68 -7.87
C LYS A 442 -13.95 -19.33 -8.44
N LEU A 443 -13.72 -19.13 -9.74
CA LEU A 443 -14.20 -17.98 -10.50
C LEU A 443 -15.27 -18.46 -11.49
N ASP A 444 -16.42 -17.81 -11.47
CA ASP A 444 -17.59 -18.12 -12.26
C ASP A 444 -18.02 -16.87 -13.05
N PRO A 445 -17.37 -16.60 -14.20
CA PRO A 445 -17.67 -15.44 -15.04
C PRO A 445 -18.99 -15.62 -15.80
N THR A 446 -19.63 -14.49 -16.14
CA THR A 446 -20.79 -14.47 -17.04
C THR A 446 -20.39 -14.55 -18.51
N GLY A 447 -21.36 -14.77 -19.40
CA GLY A 447 -21.13 -14.84 -20.85
C GLY A 447 -20.51 -16.17 -21.28
N ASP A 448 -19.70 -16.12 -22.33
CA ASP A 448 -19.09 -17.30 -22.96
C ASP A 448 -17.76 -17.73 -22.32
N TYR A 449 -17.38 -17.10 -21.21
CA TYR A 449 -16.15 -17.40 -20.51
C TYR A 449 -16.27 -18.69 -19.69
N GLN A 450 -15.18 -19.45 -19.59
CA GLN A 450 -15.14 -20.70 -18.83
C GLN A 450 -14.94 -20.46 -17.35
N GLN A 451 -15.73 -21.12 -16.53
CA GLN A 451 -15.51 -21.22 -15.10
C GLN A 451 -14.13 -21.83 -14.80
N ARG A 452 -13.41 -21.26 -13.83
CA ARG A 452 -12.10 -21.76 -13.41
C ARG A 452 -12.11 -22.11 -11.91
N LYS A 453 -11.34 -23.13 -11.58
CA LYS A 453 -11.16 -23.58 -10.19
C LYS A 453 -9.67 -23.82 -9.94
N PHE A 454 -9.18 -23.32 -8.83
CA PHE A 454 -7.79 -23.39 -8.42
C PHE A 454 -7.68 -23.92 -7.00
N ASP A 455 -6.71 -24.80 -6.76
CA ASP A 455 -6.29 -25.26 -5.45
C ASP A 455 -4.91 -24.64 -5.17
N ALA A 456 -4.72 -24.04 -3.99
CA ALA A 456 -3.48 -23.41 -3.58
C ALA A 456 -3.03 -23.96 -2.22
N THR A 457 -1.81 -24.48 -2.14
CA THR A 457 -1.26 -25.05 -0.91
C THR A 457 -0.04 -24.22 -0.45
N ASN A 458 -0.12 -23.73 0.78
CA ASN A 458 0.88 -22.85 1.37
C ASN A 458 1.53 -23.55 2.56
N LEU A 459 2.85 -23.58 2.58
CA LEU A 459 3.65 -24.18 3.65
C LEU A 459 4.70 -23.17 4.10
N SER A 460 4.97 -23.12 5.39
CA SER A 460 6.04 -22.27 5.92
C SER A 460 6.73 -22.91 7.12
N ALA A 461 8.03 -22.62 7.24
CA ALA A 461 8.81 -22.85 8.43
C ALA A 461 9.67 -21.61 8.69
N ALA A 462 9.59 -21.07 9.89
CA ALA A 462 10.39 -19.91 10.28
C ALA A 462 10.95 -20.11 11.69
N GLY A 463 12.00 -19.41 12.02
CA GLY A 463 12.61 -19.50 13.35
C GLY A 463 13.36 -18.26 13.74
N ILE A 464 13.48 -18.09 15.06
CA ILE A 464 14.31 -17.09 15.71
C ILE A 464 15.33 -17.83 16.55
N TRP A 465 16.59 -17.47 16.39
CA TRP A 465 17.68 -17.97 17.22
C TRP A 465 18.30 -16.80 18.00
N THR A 466 17.98 -16.73 19.28
CA THR A 466 18.57 -15.76 20.22
C THR A 466 20.00 -16.20 20.52
N LEU A 467 20.97 -15.57 19.85
CA LEU A 467 22.39 -15.85 20.04
C LEU A 467 22.90 -15.30 21.36
N THR A 468 22.45 -14.11 21.70
CA THR A 468 22.71 -13.38 22.96
C THR A 468 21.47 -12.57 23.31
N ASP A 469 21.41 -12.01 24.51
CA ASP A 469 20.31 -11.11 24.91
C ASP A 469 20.18 -9.87 23.99
N ALA A 470 21.19 -9.58 23.19
CA ALA A 470 21.23 -8.43 22.28
C ALA A 470 21.13 -8.79 20.79
N VAL A 471 21.13 -10.07 20.42
CA VAL A 471 21.22 -10.48 18.99
C VAL A 471 20.35 -11.68 18.68
N ASP A 472 19.40 -11.48 17.79
CA ASP A 472 18.57 -12.52 17.20
C ASP A 472 18.91 -12.74 15.73
N LEU A 473 19.02 -14.02 15.34
CA LEU A 473 19.00 -14.41 13.94
C LEU A 473 17.62 -14.96 13.58
N ARG A 474 17.11 -14.53 12.42
CA ARG A 474 15.83 -14.97 11.88
C ARG A 474 16.04 -15.70 10.57
N PHE A 475 15.29 -16.73 10.33
CA PHE A 475 15.26 -17.43 9.05
C PHE A 475 13.85 -17.89 8.73
N GLY A 476 13.55 -17.92 7.44
CA GLY A 476 12.26 -18.36 6.93
C GLY A 476 12.42 -19.09 5.60
N VAL A 477 11.61 -20.12 5.43
CA VAL A 477 11.39 -20.78 4.14
C VAL A 477 9.90 -20.95 3.93
N ASP A 478 9.41 -20.54 2.76
CA ASP A 478 8.01 -20.59 2.42
C ASP A 478 7.80 -21.14 1.01
N SER A 479 6.71 -21.87 0.83
CA SER A 479 6.15 -22.20 -0.47
C SER A 479 4.72 -21.71 -0.48
N SER A 480 4.42 -20.70 -1.29
CA SER A 480 3.12 -20.03 -1.35
C SER A 480 2.56 -20.05 -2.75
N GLU A 481 1.25 -20.25 -2.87
CA GLU A 481 0.54 -20.30 -4.14
C GLU A 481 -0.58 -19.24 -4.18
N ARG A 482 -0.80 -18.68 -5.37
CA ARG A 482 -1.85 -17.73 -5.67
C ARG A 482 -2.65 -18.16 -6.88
N ALA A 483 -3.99 -18.09 -6.79
CA ALA A 483 -4.85 -18.20 -7.95
C ALA A 483 -4.76 -16.93 -8.81
N PRO A 484 -4.88 -17.02 -10.14
CA PRO A 484 -5.10 -15.86 -10.99
C PRO A 484 -6.38 -15.12 -10.63
N THR A 485 -6.42 -13.83 -10.93
CA THR A 485 -7.60 -12.97 -10.72
C THR A 485 -8.51 -12.94 -11.95
N ASN A 486 -9.63 -12.23 -11.83
CA ASN A 486 -10.60 -12.07 -12.91
C ASN A 486 -9.98 -11.37 -14.14
N GLU A 487 -9.31 -10.25 -13.93
CA GLU A 487 -8.67 -9.48 -15.00
C GLU A 487 -7.49 -10.24 -15.64
N GLU A 488 -6.69 -10.96 -14.86
CA GLU A 488 -5.59 -11.78 -15.39
C GLU A 488 -6.09 -12.89 -16.33
N LEU A 489 -7.29 -13.43 -16.07
CA LEU A 489 -7.88 -14.49 -16.86
C LEU A 489 -8.70 -13.99 -18.04
N TYR A 490 -9.48 -12.90 -17.85
CA TYR A 490 -10.59 -12.60 -18.75
C TYR A 490 -10.60 -11.17 -19.27
N ALA A 491 -9.59 -10.34 -19.01
CA ALA A 491 -9.50 -9.00 -19.59
C ALA A 491 -9.57 -9.08 -21.13
N ALA A 492 -10.40 -8.25 -21.75
CA ALA A 492 -10.59 -8.24 -23.20
C ALA A 492 -11.14 -6.88 -23.66
N GLY A 493 -10.28 -5.83 -23.68
CA GLY A 493 -10.72 -4.52 -24.12
C GLY A 493 -9.84 -3.37 -23.66
N ALA A 494 -10.26 -2.17 -23.99
CA ALA A 494 -9.60 -0.94 -23.58
C ALA A 494 -9.72 -0.74 -22.07
N HIS A 495 -8.59 -0.41 -21.47
CA HIS A 495 -8.46 -0.01 -20.09
C HIS A 495 -7.81 1.37 -20.08
N ILE A 496 -8.64 2.39 -20.14
CA ILE A 496 -8.22 3.78 -20.41
C ILE A 496 -7.24 4.27 -19.33
N ALA A 497 -7.50 3.95 -18.07
CA ALA A 497 -6.64 4.33 -16.96
C ALA A 497 -5.19 3.83 -17.11
N THR A 498 -4.97 2.64 -17.63
CA THR A 498 -3.62 2.10 -17.91
C THR A 498 -3.11 2.50 -19.30
N ARG A 499 -3.91 3.22 -20.08
CA ARG A 499 -3.64 3.59 -21.47
C ARG A 499 -3.24 2.36 -22.31
N SER A 500 -4.01 1.28 -22.19
CA SER A 500 -3.72 0.05 -22.92
C SER A 500 -4.98 -0.75 -23.22
N ILE A 501 -4.92 -1.55 -24.27
CA ILE A 501 -5.84 -2.67 -24.49
C ILE A 501 -5.25 -3.85 -23.74
N GLU A 502 -5.99 -4.39 -22.78
CA GLU A 502 -5.53 -5.52 -21.96
C GLU A 502 -6.18 -6.83 -22.39
N LEU A 503 -5.35 -7.85 -22.55
CA LEU A 503 -5.76 -9.19 -22.94
C LEU A 503 -5.44 -10.16 -21.81
N GLY A 504 -6.44 -10.81 -21.25
CA GLY A 504 -6.33 -11.89 -20.28
C GLY A 504 -5.92 -13.22 -20.92
N ASN A 505 -5.56 -14.17 -20.08
CA ASN A 505 -5.26 -15.52 -20.51
C ASN A 505 -6.03 -16.55 -19.68
N PRO A 506 -7.11 -17.14 -20.21
CA PRO A 506 -7.95 -18.09 -19.48
C PRO A 506 -7.24 -19.42 -19.16
N ASP A 507 -6.10 -19.71 -19.74
CA ASP A 507 -5.34 -20.94 -19.53
C ASP A 507 -4.31 -20.86 -18.41
N MET A 508 -4.25 -19.74 -17.69
CA MET A 508 -3.32 -19.54 -16.57
C MET A 508 -3.47 -20.59 -15.48
N LYS A 509 -2.34 -20.88 -14.84
CA LYS A 509 -2.22 -21.75 -13.65
C LYS A 509 -2.01 -20.92 -12.41
N THR A 510 -2.06 -21.58 -11.24
CA THR A 510 -1.62 -20.96 -9.98
C THR A 510 -0.16 -20.51 -10.08
N GLU A 511 0.11 -19.29 -9.64
CA GLU A 511 1.46 -18.78 -9.42
C GLU A 511 2.01 -19.35 -8.12
N ARG A 512 3.24 -19.87 -8.12
CA ARG A 512 3.89 -20.43 -6.92
C ARG A 512 5.21 -19.72 -6.64
N GLY A 513 5.33 -19.13 -5.44
CA GLY A 513 6.56 -18.54 -4.93
C GLY A 513 7.24 -19.43 -3.88
N GLN A 514 8.53 -19.69 -4.03
CA GLN A 514 9.38 -20.36 -3.04
C GLN A 514 10.39 -19.34 -2.52
N ARG A 515 10.30 -19.00 -1.23
CA ARG A 515 11.14 -17.99 -0.59
C ARG A 515 12.09 -18.60 0.42
N ILE A 516 13.30 -18.03 0.46
CA ILE A 516 14.27 -18.19 1.54
C ILE A 516 14.62 -16.78 2.03
N GLU A 517 14.63 -16.59 3.34
CA GLU A 517 15.00 -15.34 3.99
C GLU A 517 15.91 -15.57 5.18
N LEU A 518 16.89 -14.69 5.34
CA LEU A 518 17.78 -14.62 6.49
C LEU A 518 17.77 -13.19 7.01
N GLY A 519 17.61 -13.03 8.32
CA GLY A 519 17.58 -11.74 9.00
C GLY A 519 18.44 -11.75 10.26
N ILE A 520 18.86 -10.56 10.66
CA ILE A 520 19.47 -10.26 11.94
C ILE A 520 18.73 -9.11 12.58
N HIS A 521 18.50 -9.22 13.88
CA HIS A 521 17.99 -8.13 14.70
C HIS A 521 18.88 -7.97 15.92
N THR A 522 19.24 -6.72 16.25
CA THR A 522 20.03 -6.43 17.43
C THR A 522 19.34 -5.42 18.31
N HIS A 523 19.39 -5.65 19.60
CA HIS A 523 18.86 -4.76 20.64
C HIS A 523 20.00 -4.29 21.51
N SER A 524 20.24 -3.00 21.54
CA SER A 524 21.20 -2.41 22.50
C SER A 524 20.72 -1.03 22.95
N GLU A 525 21.23 -0.57 24.08
CA GLU A 525 20.89 0.76 24.60
C GLU A 525 21.20 1.92 23.63
N ARG A 526 22.08 1.71 22.64
CA ARG A 526 22.54 2.75 21.72
C ARG A 526 22.10 2.54 20.28
N VAL A 527 21.89 1.30 19.88
CA VAL A 527 21.59 0.99 18.49
C VAL A 527 20.63 -0.17 18.41
N ASP A 528 19.49 0.05 17.80
CA ASP A 528 18.60 -0.99 17.32
C ASP A 528 18.83 -1.15 15.83
N PHE A 529 19.18 -2.36 15.40
CA PHE A 529 19.47 -2.63 14.01
C PHE A 529 18.75 -3.89 13.55
N SER A 530 18.11 -3.78 12.38
CA SER A 530 17.53 -4.91 11.67
C SER A 530 18.03 -4.95 10.24
N ALA A 531 18.30 -6.14 9.73
CA ALA A 531 18.56 -6.34 8.31
C ALA A 531 18.05 -7.70 7.87
N SER A 532 17.62 -7.79 6.62
CA SER A 532 17.25 -9.05 5.99
C SER A 532 17.70 -9.12 4.53
N VAL A 533 17.98 -10.35 4.09
CA VAL A 533 18.19 -10.69 2.69
C VAL A 533 17.26 -11.82 2.31
N TYR A 534 16.68 -11.74 1.13
CA TYR A 534 15.71 -12.72 0.68
C TYR A 534 15.85 -13.03 -0.81
N GLN A 535 15.42 -14.23 -1.17
CA GLN A 535 15.21 -14.65 -2.55
C GLN A 535 13.88 -15.38 -2.65
N THR A 536 13.09 -15.02 -3.66
CA THR A 536 11.86 -15.73 -4.03
C THR A 536 11.97 -16.19 -5.47
N LYS A 537 11.85 -17.49 -5.71
CA LYS A 537 11.71 -18.06 -7.04
C LYS A 537 10.23 -18.32 -7.31
N PHE A 538 9.71 -17.71 -8.34
CA PHE A 538 8.36 -17.94 -8.80
C PHE A 538 8.36 -18.93 -9.97
N LYS A 539 7.44 -19.86 -9.91
CA LYS A 539 6.99 -20.65 -11.04
C LYS A 539 5.67 -20.11 -11.52
N ASP A 540 5.54 -19.97 -12.86
CA ASP A 540 4.34 -19.45 -13.49
C ASP A 540 3.94 -18.04 -12.94
N PHE A 541 4.92 -17.13 -12.76
CA PHE A 541 4.68 -15.75 -12.31
C PHE A 541 3.82 -15.01 -13.33
N ILE A 542 2.76 -14.34 -12.88
CA ILE A 542 1.83 -13.61 -13.74
C ILE A 542 2.28 -12.15 -13.83
N TYR A 543 2.37 -11.61 -15.04
CA TYR A 543 2.75 -10.21 -15.27
C TYR A 543 2.07 -9.67 -16.53
N LEU A 544 1.87 -8.36 -16.57
CA LEU A 544 1.34 -7.66 -17.72
C LEU A 544 2.50 -7.31 -18.67
N ALA A 545 2.61 -8.02 -19.78
CA ALA A 545 3.66 -7.86 -20.79
C ALA A 545 3.23 -6.84 -21.85
N ASP A 546 4.13 -5.92 -22.21
CA ASP A 546 3.97 -5.05 -23.35
C ASP A 546 4.28 -5.84 -24.63
N THR A 547 3.33 -5.88 -25.56
CA THR A 547 3.45 -6.66 -26.80
C THR A 547 4.20 -5.92 -27.92
N GLY A 548 4.37 -4.59 -27.77
CA GLY A 548 4.89 -3.72 -28.83
C GLY A 548 3.86 -3.44 -29.95
N VAL A 549 2.67 -4.02 -29.90
CA VAL A 549 1.55 -3.67 -30.80
C VAL A 549 0.87 -2.41 -30.27
N VAL A 550 0.56 -1.51 -31.18
CA VAL A 550 -0.24 -0.33 -30.93
C VAL A 550 -1.41 -0.34 -31.91
N GLU A 551 -2.60 -0.36 -31.38
CA GLU A 551 -3.86 -0.04 -32.07
C GLU A 551 -4.17 1.44 -31.76
N ASP A 552 -5.37 1.79 -31.32
CA ASP A 552 -5.63 3.11 -30.75
C ASP A 552 -4.84 3.33 -29.44
N LEU A 553 -4.60 2.24 -28.71
CA LEU A 553 -3.80 2.17 -27.48
C LEU A 553 -2.75 1.04 -27.56
N PRO A 554 -1.64 1.12 -26.81
CA PRO A 554 -0.70 0.01 -26.66
C PRO A 554 -1.39 -1.26 -26.17
N VAL A 555 -1.13 -2.39 -26.83
CA VAL A 555 -1.70 -3.69 -26.47
C VAL A 555 -0.80 -4.40 -25.46
N ARG A 556 -1.36 -4.81 -24.34
CA ARG A 556 -0.71 -5.56 -23.28
C ARG A 556 -1.38 -6.92 -23.07
N LEU A 557 -0.57 -7.91 -22.73
CA LEU A 557 -1.01 -9.29 -22.53
C LEU A 557 -0.66 -9.75 -21.12
N TRP A 558 -1.63 -10.28 -20.40
CA TRP A 558 -1.38 -11.02 -19.17
C TRP A 558 -0.69 -12.34 -19.51
N ALA A 559 0.56 -12.48 -19.07
CA ALA A 559 1.44 -13.60 -19.42
C ALA A 559 1.93 -14.31 -18.15
N GLN A 560 2.32 -15.57 -18.29
CA GLN A 560 2.97 -16.35 -17.23
C GLN A 560 4.36 -16.80 -17.63
N GLN A 561 5.33 -16.67 -16.71
CA GLN A 561 6.68 -17.17 -16.84
C GLN A 561 7.36 -17.29 -15.48
N ASP A 562 8.34 -18.19 -15.37
CA ASP A 562 9.17 -18.29 -14.16
C ASP A 562 9.96 -17.00 -13.96
N ALA A 563 10.08 -16.58 -12.69
CA ALA A 563 10.76 -15.33 -12.32
C ALA A 563 11.50 -15.48 -10.99
N THR A 564 12.56 -14.68 -10.82
CA THR A 564 13.35 -14.65 -9.58
C THR A 564 13.43 -13.24 -9.04
N PHE A 565 13.00 -13.07 -7.79
CA PHE A 565 13.14 -11.86 -6.99
C PHE A 565 14.27 -12.03 -5.98
N LYS A 566 15.14 -11.03 -5.86
CA LYS A 566 16.21 -10.96 -4.86
C LYS A 566 16.22 -9.59 -4.24
N GLY A 567 16.37 -9.52 -2.92
CA GLY A 567 16.39 -8.22 -2.27
C GLY A 567 17.07 -8.23 -0.93
N ALA A 568 17.29 -7.03 -0.44
CA ALA A 568 17.84 -6.75 0.87
C ALA A 568 17.17 -5.51 1.45
N GLU A 569 16.96 -5.48 2.74
CA GLU A 569 16.50 -4.34 3.49
C GLU A 569 17.25 -4.23 4.81
N ALA A 570 17.45 -3.00 5.29
CA ALA A 570 18.08 -2.75 6.56
C ALA A 570 17.56 -1.45 7.16
N GLU A 571 17.50 -1.42 8.49
CA GLU A 571 17.21 -0.22 9.27
C GLU A 571 18.10 -0.20 10.51
N ALA A 572 18.58 0.99 10.87
CA ALA A 572 19.25 1.27 12.13
C ALA A 572 18.65 2.48 12.79
N LEU A 573 18.31 2.38 14.06
CA LEU A 573 17.97 3.50 14.93
C LEU A 573 19.15 3.68 15.92
N VAL A 574 19.81 4.82 15.85
CA VAL A 574 20.98 5.15 16.66
C VAL A 574 20.59 6.25 17.64
N HIS A 575 20.64 5.95 18.95
CA HIS A 575 20.46 6.92 20.03
C HIS A 575 21.76 7.73 20.17
N LEU A 576 21.78 8.93 19.58
CA LEU A 576 22.99 9.75 19.49
C LEU A 576 23.31 10.45 20.79
N PHE A 577 22.29 10.97 21.46
CA PHE A 577 22.45 11.77 22.69
C PHE A 577 21.14 11.78 23.47
N GLU A 578 21.24 11.61 24.78
CA GLU A 578 20.16 11.77 25.75
C GLU A 578 20.60 12.77 26.80
N GLY A 579 19.81 13.83 27.09
CA GLY A 579 20.18 14.77 28.16
C GLY A 579 19.53 16.15 28.09
N GLY A 580 20.10 17.10 28.78
CA GLY A 580 19.52 18.44 28.96
C GLY A 580 19.29 19.25 27.69
N ALA A 581 19.92 18.88 26.56
CA ALA A 581 19.65 19.46 25.23
C ALA A 581 18.52 18.74 24.46
N GLY A 582 17.88 17.74 25.08
CA GLY A 582 16.90 16.86 24.45
C GLY A 582 17.53 15.55 23.96
N ASP A 583 16.69 14.64 23.54
CA ASP A 583 17.07 13.32 23.03
C ASP A 583 17.17 13.38 21.51
N TRP A 584 18.24 12.82 20.98
CA TRP A 584 18.56 12.85 19.57
C TRP A 584 18.72 11.43 19.03
N ASP A 585 17.94 11.09 18.04
CA ASP A 585 18.00 9.81 17.32
C ASP A 585 18.31 10.02 15.86
N LEU A 586 19.10 9.11 15.30
CA LEU A 586 19.31 9.01 13.87
C LEU A 586 18.78 7.66 13.37
N ARG A 587 17.73 7.70 12.58
CA ARG A 587 17.24 6.55 11.83
C ARG A 587 17.89 6.54 10.45
N VAL A 588 18.45 5.40 10.04
CA VAL A 588 18.96 5.16 8.69
C VAL A 588 18.34 3.89 8.17
N PHE A 589 17.83 3.93 6.95
CA PHE A 589 17.26 2.74 6.33
C PHE A 589 17.59 2.65 4.84
N GLY A 590 17.49 1.45 4.29
CA GLY A 590 17.62 1.24 2.86
C GLY A 590 17.01 -0.07 2.43
N ASP A 591 16.58 -0.12 1.17
CA ASP A 591 16.06 -1.32 0.54
C ASP A 591 16.47 -1.41 -0.94
N TYR A 592 16.52 -2.63 -1.40
CA TYR A 592 16.84 -2.99 -2.78
C TYR A 592 16.06 -4.23 -3.17
N VAL A 593 15.48 -4.22 -4.35
CA VAL A 593 14.87 -5.38 -4.99
C VAL A 593 15.27 -5.44 -6.45
N LYS A 594 15.54 -6.65 -6.92
CA LYS A 594 15.77 -6.99 -8.33
C LYS A 594 14.84 -8.14 -8.70
N ALA A 595 14.13 -7.99 -9.81
CA ALA A 595 13.22 -9.00 -10.32
C ALA A 595 13.45 -9.27 -11.80
N GLU A 596 13.66 -10.52 -12.14
CA GLU A 596 14.02 -10.99 -13.48
C GLU A 596 13.15 -12.18 -13.88
N LEU A 597 12.75 -12.23 -15.14
CA LEU A 597 12.19 -13.42 -15.77
C LEU A 597 13.30 -14.46 -15.95
N ASP A 598 13.03 -15.71 -15.57
CA ASP A 598 13.99 -16.81 -15.69
C ASP A 598 13.91 -17.40 -17.12
N GLY A 599 14.96 -17.20 -17.89
CA GLY A 599 15.05 -17.72 -19.25
C GLY A 599 15.94 -16.89 -20.16
N SER A 600 15.88 -17.15 -21.46
CA SER A 600 16.62 -16.42 -22.48
C SER A 600 15.92 -16.54 -23.85
N GLY A 601 16.19 -15.58 -24.74
CA GLY A 601 15.55 -15.50 -26.03
C GLY A 601 14.11 -15.00 -25.95
N SER A 602 13.29 -15.37 -26.91
CA SER A 602 11.91 -14.93 -27.03
C SER A 602 10.99 -16.08 -27.45
N ARG A 603 9.69 -15.86 -27.33
CA ARG A 603 8.64 -16.75 -27.84
C ARG A 603 7.62 -15.97 -28.65
N ASN A 604 7.08 -16.58 -29.69
CA ASN A 604 5.96 -16.02 -30.42
C ASN A 604 4.65 -16.40 -29.71
N VAL A 605 3.73 -15.42 -29.60
CA VAL A 605 2.40 -15.60 -29.06
C VAL A 605 1.41 -14.99 -30.05
N ASP A 606 0.39 -15.76 -30.42
CA ASP A 606 -0.71 -15.25 -31.21
C ASP A 606 -1.74 -14.60 -30.33
N ILE A 607 -2.11 -13.36 -30.60
CA ILE A 607 -3.11 -12.57 -29.88
C ILE A 607 -4.22 -12.12 -30.81
N ALA A 608 -5.42 -12.00 -30.28
CA ALA A 608 -6.60 -11.46 -30.96
C ALA A 608 -7.03 -10.20 -30.19
N VAL A 609 -6.85 -9.05 -30.79
CA VAL A 609 -7.17 -7.75 -30.19
C VAL A 609 -8.59 -7.37 -30.62
N PRO A 610 -9.51 -7.12 -29.67
CA PRO A 610 -10.86 -6.66 -30.01
C PRO A 610 -10.84 -5.30 -30.73
N HIS A 611 -11.57 -5.19 -31.83
CA HIS A 611 -11.74 -3.97 -32.60
C HIS A 611 -13.17 -3.92 -33.18
N GLY A 612 -14.07 -3.21 -32.51
CA GLY A 612 -15.51 -3.21 -32.86
C GLY A 612 -16.10 -4.62 -32.86
N ASP A 613 -16.69 -5.04 -33.99
CA ASP A 613 -17.36 -6.36 -34.15
C ASP A 613 -16.40 -7.47 -34.56
N HIS A 614 -15.09 -7.23 -34.74
CA HIS A 614 -14.09 -8.21 -35.18
C HIS A 614 -12.80 -8.10 -34.38
N ASN A 615 -11.91 -9.07 -34.58
CA ASN A 615 -10.61 -9.06 -33.92
C ASN A 615 -9.50 -8.84 -34.96
N HIS A 616 -8.52 -8.00 -34.60
CA HIS A 616 -7.24 -7.96 -35.27
C HIS A 616 -6.32 -9.03 -34.68
N ASN A 617 -5.68 -9.82 -35.54
CA ASN A 617 -4.83 -10.92 -35.08
C ASN A 617 -3.37 -10.62 -35.37
N TYR A 618 -2.55 -10.74 -34.31
CA TYR A 618 -1.11 -10.48 -34.35
C TYR A 618 -0.34 -11.68 -33.82
N THR A 619 0.86 -11.91 -34.39
CA THR A 619 1.87 -12.76 -33.74
C THR A 619 2.92 -11.86 -33.12
N VAL A 620 2.97 -11.82 -31.82
CA VAL A 620 3.88 -10.96 -31.04
C VAL A 620 5.05 -11.75 -30.46
N GLU A 621 6.20 -11.10 -30.36
CA GLU A 621 7.39 -11.68 -29.79
C GLU A 621 7.59 -11.21 -28.35
N LEU A 622 7.40 -12.10 -27.36
CA LEU A 622 7.62 -11.83 -25.97
C LEU A 622 8.99 -12.34 -25.52
N ALA A 623 9.72 -11.52 -24.78
CA ALA A 623 10.98 -11.92 -24.16
C ALA A 623 10.78 -13.06 -23.14
N ASN A 624 11.65 -14.07 -23.21
CA ASN A 624 11.71 -15.17 -22.24
C ASN A 624 12.68 -14.89 -21.08
N GLY A 625 13.25 -13.71 -21.00
CA GLY A 625 14.19 -13.30 -19.96
C GLY A 625 14.25 -11.77 -19.89
N GLY A 626 15.05 -11.25 -18.98
CA GLY A 626 15.16 -9.82 -18.73
C GLY A 626 14.42 -9.41 -17.48
N TYR A 627 14.23 -8.11 -17.31
CA TYR A 627 13.64 -7.56 -16.08
C TYR A 627 12.13 -7.56 -16.13
N LEU A 628 11.50 -7.59 -14.96
CA LEU A 628 10.07 -7.39 -14.80
C LEU A 628 9.73 -5.89 -14.83
N PRO A 629 8.52 -5.52 -15.32
CA PRO A 629 8.11 -4.13 -15.43
C PRO A 629 7.85 -3.49 -14.05
N ARG A 630 8.05 -2.17 -13.96
CA ARG A 630 7.73 -1.30 -12.83
C ARG A 630 8.32 -1.72 -11.47
N ILE A 631 9.49 -2.36 -11.49
CA ILE A 631 10.16 -2.77 -10.26
C ILE A 631 10.68 -1.53 -9.51
N SER A 632 10.36 -1.47 -8.22
CA SER A 632 10.76 -0.39 -7.33
C SER A 632 12.27 -0.12 -7.36
N PRO A 633 12.72 1.14 -7.53
CA PRO A 633 14.15 1.47 -7.47
C PRO A 633 14.69 1.29 -6.05
N ALA A 634 15.98 1.00 -5.96
CA ALA A 634 16.68 0.99 -4.68
C ALA A 634 16.62 2.37 -4.01
N ARG A 635 16.53 2.41 -2.69
CA ARG A 635 16.54 3.65 -1.94
C ARG A 635 17.35 3.55 -0.65
N VAL A 636 17.78 4.73 -0.19
CA VAL A 636 18.37 4.92 1.13
C VAL A 636 17.80 6.20 1.74
N GLY A 637 17.44 6.13 3.01
CA GLY A 637 16.90 7.26 3.76
C GLY A 637 17.62 7.46 5.09
N ALA A 638 17.57 8.69 5.59
CA ALA A 638 18.03 9.04 6.91
C ALA A 638 17.11 10.09 7.51
N ASP A 639 16.72 9.90 8.79
CA ASP A 639 15.86 10.81 9.56
C ASP A 639 16.58 11.16 10.86
N LEU A 640 16.93 12.43 11.05
CA LEU A 640 17.40 12.95 12.33
C LEU A 640 16.19 13.41 13.13
N ARG A 641 16.01 12.87 14.34
CA ARG A 641 14.90 13.15 15.23
C ARG A 641 15.39 13.80 16.52
N TRP A 642 14.60 14.69 17.06
CA TRP A 642 14.85 15.36 18.32
C TRP A 642 13.57 15.49 19.13
N ALA A 643 13.68 15.24 20.44
CA ALA A 643 12.56 15.39 21.37
C ALA A 643 13.01 16.06 22.67
N LYS A 644 12.21 16.99 23.18
CA LYS A 644 12.44 17.65 24.48
C LYS A 644 11.19 18.38 24.97
N ASP A 645 10.81 18.15 26.24
CA ASP A 645 9.79 18.95 26.97
C ASP A 645 8.49 19.17 26.13
N GLY A 646 7.99 18.10 25.51
CA GLY A 646 6.80 18.14 24.65
C GLY A 646 7.08 18.57 23.21
N TRP A 647 8.26 19.07 22.88
CA TRP A 647 8.67 19.33 21.51
C TRP A 647 9.18 18.06 20.83
N ARG A 648 8.79 17.87 19.58
CA ARG A 648 9.35 16.86 18.68
C ARG A 648 9.70 17.53 17.36
N ALA A 649 10.82 17.15 16.78
CA ALA A 649 11.21 17.60 15.45
C ALA A 649 11.92 16.48 14.70
N SER A 650 11.75 16.43 13.39
CA SER A 650 12.54 15.57 12.53
C SER A 650 12.90 16.26 11.20
N LEU A 651 14.03 15.87 10.66
CA LEU A 651 14.47 16.23 9.32
C LEU A 651 14.93 14.96 8.62
N GLY A 652 14.26 14.61 7.54
CA GLY A 652 14.49 13.39 6.78
C GLY A 652 14.89 13.67 5.34
N ALA A 653 15.67 12.77 4.77
CA ALA A 653 15.98 12.73 3.35
C ALA A 653 15.97 11.30 2.84
N VAL A 654 15.31 11.06 1.71
CA VAL A 654 15.27 9.76 1.04
C VAL A 654 15.76 9.92 -0.39
N ARG A 655 16.81 9.18 -0.73
CA ARG A 655 17.35 9.09 -2.09
C ARG A 655 16.85 7.83 -2.77
N TYR A 656 16.15 7.98 -3.88
CA TYR A 656 15.77 6.93 -4.82
C TYR A 656 16.80 6.88 -5.95
N SER A 657 17.28 5.69 -6.29
CA SER A 657 18.20 5.49 -7.42
C SER A 657 17.48 5.65 -8.76
N SER A 658 18.23 5.86 -9.84
CA SER A 658 17.67 5.66 -11.18
C SER A 658 17.37 4.18 -11.38
N GLN A 659 16.26 3.89 -12.09
CA GLN A 659 15.93 2.52 -12.51
C GLN A 659 16.29 2.37 -14.00
N LYS A 660 17.25 1.49 -14.25
CA LYS A 660 17.75 1.18 -15.60
C LYS A 660 17.52 -0.27 -16.00
N ASP A 661 17.17 -1.08 -15.01
CA ASP A 661 16.83 -2.49 -15.17
C ASP A 661 15.34 -2.56 -15.55
N THR A 662 15.04 -2.38 -16.83
CA THR A 662 13.68 -2.23 -17.38
C THR A 662 13.25 -3.46 -18.17
N ALA A 663 11.94 -3.71 -18.20
CA ALA A 663 11.32 -4.75 -19.00
C ALA A 663 11.39 -4.44 -20.51
N GLN A 664 10.94 -5.38 -21.33
CA GLN A 664 10.75 -5.16 -22.76
C GLN A 664 9.81 -3.96 -22.98
N ASN A 665 10.21 -3.03 -23.84
CA ASN A 665 9.49 -1.80 -24.20
C ASN A 665 9.30 -0.79 -23.05
N GLU A 666 9.86 -1.04 -21.86
CA GLU A 666 9.80 -0.10 -20.74
C GLU A 666 10.97 0.88 -20.75
N GLN A 667 10.70 2.14 -20.45
CA GLN A 667 11.71 3.19 -20.39
C GLN A 667 12.35 3.29 -19.00
N ALA A 668 13.64 3.59 -18.96
CA ALA A 668 14.37 3.89 -17.74
C ALA A 668 13.85 5.16 -17.06
N SER A 669 14.08 5.31 -15.76
CA SER A 669 13.74 6.51 -15.00
C SER A 669 14.92 7.07 -14.21
N ASP A 670 14.93 8.37 -14.01
CA ASP A 670 15.94 9.08 -13.23
C ASP A 670 15.70 8.95 -11.73
N GLY A 671 16.80 8.96 -10.97
CA GLY A 671 16.73 8.99 -9.52
C GLY A 671 16.48 10.41 -8.98
N TYR A 672 15.88 10.47 -7.80
CA TYR A 672 15.54 11.73 -7.12
C TYR A 672 15.79 11.66 -5.61
N THR A 673 15.78 12.83 -4.95
CA THR A 673 15.87 12.93 -3.49
C THR A 673 14.70 13.75 -2.99
N LEU A 674 13.97 13.22 -2.02
CA LEU A 674 12.95 13.91 -1.25
C LEU A 674 13.54 14.35 0.09
N VAL A 675 13.16 15.54 0.54
CA VAL A 675 13.54 16.09 1.85
C VAL A 675 12.27 16.55 2.55
N ASP A 676 12.01 16.00 3.72
CA ASP A 676 10.84 16.28 4.54
C ASP A 676 11.28 16.74 5.94
N ALA A 677 10.43 17.52 6.61
CA ALA A 677 10.64 17.92 8.00
C ALA A 677 9.32 17.90 8.76
N HIS A 678 9.40 17.62 10.05
CA HIS A 678 8.26 17.64 10.97
C HIS A 678 8.64 18.40 12.23
N VAL A 679 7.72 19.19 12.77
CA VAL A 679 7.84 19.81 14.09
C VAL A 679 6.49 19.73 14.77
N ALA A 680 6.47 19.28 16.02
CA ALA A 680 5.27 19.24 16.87
C ALA A 680 5.57 19.74 18.26
N TYR A 681 4.54 20.29 18.90
CA TYR A 681 4.58 20.63 20.30
C TYR A 681 3.32 20.10 20.99
N ARG A 682 3.52 19.20 21.97
CA ARG A 682 2.46 18.60 22.78
C ARG A 682 2.52 19.17 24.19
N TRP A 683 1.35 19.49 24.74
CA TRP A 683 1.22 19.91 26.13
C TRP A 683 0.05 19.21 26.78
N ASP A 684 0.24 18.82 28.04
CA ASP A 684 -0.79 18.21 28.85
C ASP A 684 -1.52 19.31 29.64
N ARG A 685 -2.85 19.30 29.55
CA ARG A 685 -3.69 20.18 30.37
C ARG A 685 -4.10 19.49 31.66
N SER A 686 -4.16 18.18 31.68
CA SER A 686 -4.46 17.30 32.79
C SER A 686 -3.93 15.90 32.48
N ASP A 687 -3.93 15.01 33.47
CA ASP A 687 -3.56 13.59 33.27
C ASP A 687 -4.38 12.89 32.17
N SER A 688 -5.48 13.50 31.71
CA SER A 688 -6.39 12.91 30.77
C SER A 688 -6.48 13.65 29.41
N ASN A 689 -6.02 14.89 29.34
CA ASN A 689 -6.19 15.73 28.16
C ASN A 689 -4.86 16.30 27.70
N SER A 690 -4.46 16.00 26.49
CA SER A 690 -3.31 16.60 25.83
C SER A 690 -3.70 17.23 24.51
N TYR A 691 -2.95 18.22 24.11
CA TYR A 691 -3.09 18.91 22.84
C TYR A 691 -1.76 18.95 22.13
N GLU A 692 -1.79 18.89 20.81
CA GLU A 692 -0.61 18.98 19.99
C GLU A 692 -0.85 19.94 18.83
N VAL A 693 0.12 20.78 18.53
CA VAL A 693 0.19 21.52 17.27
C VAL A 693 1.35 20.97 16.45
N PHE A 694 1.18 20.84 15.16
CA PHE A 694 2.22 20.30 14.30
C PHE A 694 2.34 21.06 12.97
N LEU A 695 3.52 20.96 12.38
CA LEU A 695 3.87 21.48 11.06
C LEU A 695 4.66 20.41 10.30
N ASP A 696 4.17 20.01 9.14
CA ASP A 696 4.82 19.06 8.24
C ASP A 696 5.27 19.77 6.96
N GLY A 697 6.52 19.65 6.59
CA GLY A 697 7.04 20.10 5.31
C GLY A 697 7.38 18.90 4.44
N ASN A 698 6.75 18.78 3.29
CA ASN A 698 6.95 17.70 2.33
C ASN A 698 7.62 18.23 1.06
N ASN A 699 8.52 17.44 0.47
CA ASN A 699 9.29 17.82 -0.72
C ASN A 699 9.87 19.24 -0.62
N LEU A 700 10.54 19.56 0.49
CA LEU A 700 11.02 20.91 0.81
C LEU A 700 11.93 21.50 -0.27
N THR A 701 12.62 20.65 -1.02
CA THR A 701 13.48 21.04 -2.14
C THR A 701 12.72 21.36 -3.42
N ASN A 702 11.39 21.17 -3.43
CA ASN A 702 10.52 21.32 -4.59
C ASN A 702 11.03 20.53 -5.80
N ARG A 703 11.43 19.26 -5.55
CA ARG A 703 11.95 18.38 -6.59
C ARG A 703 10.81 17.84 -7.42
N GLU A 704 10.92 17.85 -8.72
CA GLU A 704 10.06 17.09 -9.61
C GLU A 704 10.35 15.59 -9.42
N VAL A 705 9.31 14.82 -9.19
CA VAL A 705 9.38 13.39 -8.87
C VAL A 705 8.40 12.61 -9.73
N ARG A 706 8.94 11.68 -10.51
CA ARG A 706 8.19 10.76 -11.37
C ARG A 706 8.56 9.33 -10.99
N PRO A 707 7.76 8.67 -10.12
CA PRO A 707 8.10 7.33 -9.62
C PRO A 707 8.12 6.30 -10.75
N HIS A 708 9.15 5.45 -10.78
CA HIS A 708 9.27 4.38 -11.78
C HIS A 708 8.07 3.40 -11.71
N THR A 709 7.50 3.22 -10.54
CA THR A 709 6.35 2.34 -10.28
C THR A 709 5.01 2.91 -10.77
N SER A 710 4.96 4.17 -11.19
CA SER A 710 3.73 4.81 -11.67
C SER A 710 3.50 4.55 -13.16
N LEU A 711 2.29 4.14 -13.53
CA LEU A 711 1.84 4.07 -14.92
C LEU A 711 1.69 5.47 -15.54
N LEU A 712 1.39 6.48 -14.71
CA LEU A 712 1.28 7.88 -15.12
C LEU A 712 2.60 8.65 -15.00
N ARG A 713 3.75 7.98 -14.90
CA ARG A 713 5.05 8.62 -14.65
C ARG A 713 5.33 9.79 -15.58
N ASP A 714 5.05 9.63 -16.86
CA ASP A 714 5.38 10.61 -17.89
C ASP A 714 4.33 11.72 -18.03
N TYR A 715 3.16 11.55 -17.38
CA TYR A 715 2.02 12.48 -17.43
C TYR A 715 1.71 13.15 -16.09
N SER A 716 2.11 12.56 -14.96
CA SER A 716 1.70 13.02 -13.64
C SER A 716 2.84 12.88 -12.63
N PRO A 717 3.58 13.98 -12.34
CA PRO A 717 4.57 13.98 -11.26
C PRO A 717 3.89 14.01 -9.89
N LEU A 718 4.62 13.58 -8.84
CA LEU A 718 4.18 13.74 -7.44
C LEU A 718 4.03 15.22 -7.07
N PRO A 719 3.26 15.53 -5.99
CA PRO A 719 3.11 16.89 -5.50
C PRO A 719 4.46 17.59 -5.26
N GLY A 720 4.51 18.87 -5.59
CA GLY A 720 5.62 19.76 -5.27
C GLY A 720 5.74 20.01 -3.77
N ARG A 721 6.49 21.08 -3.41
CA ARG A 721 6.64 21.45 -2.01
C ARG A 721 5.31 21.82 -1.37
N GLY A 722 4.99 21.14 -0.27
CA GLY A 722 3.82 21.39 0.55
C GLY A 722 4.18 21.61 2.01
N VAL A 723 3.34 22.41 2.69
CA VAL A 723 3.38 22.58 4.14
C VAL A 723 2.00 22.27 4.69
N ALA A 724 1.92 21.25 5.54
CA ALA A 724 0.71 20.98 6.29
C ALA A 724 0.86 21.45 7.74
N PHE A 725 -0.22 21.94 8.32
CA PHE A 725 -0.28 22.29 9.73
C PHE A 725 -1.58 21.78 10.35
N GLY A 726 -1.56 21.50 11.62
CA GLY A 726 -2.76 21.04 12.30
C GLY A 726 -2.69 21.10 13.80
N ILE A 727 -3.85 20.79 14.40
CA ILE A 727 -4.03 20.69 15.84
C ILE A 727 -4.70 19.37 16.13
N ARG A 728 -4.15 18.63 17.10
CA ARG A 728 -4.70 17.39 17.65
C ARG A 728 -5.08 17.58 19.10
N ALA A 729 -6.15 16.94 19.52
CA ALA A 729 -6.60 16.85 20.90
C ALA A 729 -6.79 15.37 21.24
N TYR A 730 -6.28 14.98 22.40
CA TYR A 730 -6.44 13.63 22.99
C TYR A 730 -7.11 13.79 24.37
N PHE A 731 -8.08 12.95 24.70
CA PHE A 731 -8.84 13.07 25.94
C PHE A 731 -9.41 11.74 26.43
#